data_de0a252ad25b6f2417930716fa70ce04
#
_entry.id   de0a252ad25b6f2417930716fa70ce04
#
_cell.length_a   1.000
_cell.length_b   1.000
_cell.length_c   1.000
_cell.angle_alpha   90.00
_cell.angle_beta   90.00
_cell.angle_gamma   90.00
#
_symmetry.space_group_name_H-M   'P 1'
#
loop_
_entity.id
_entity.type
_entity.pdbx_description
1 polymer ?
#
loop_
_entity_poly.entity_id
_entity_poly.type
_entity_poly.pdbx_seq_one_letter_code
_entity_poly.pdbx_strand_id
1 'polypeptide(L)'
;MSVYRLLCFLFPVLLTALQAKASEEERSFIVINASNGLADNSAQVVKCTSNGRIIISTIGNLNFFDGKSFTHADTKAEYEYELPSYEGHYHLYFDDDNHIWLKDKHKVMCLDLMSEKYVNKADSIIKSKGCSSKVLDLFVDQLGSMWFVTEEGLFSAKYKRTYHVLRDRILQDMDVADNTVYFFYDNGEVLGTDTLGNTVCRVKAYEGDMVEKYSGSSVLQPFGDGFFQIRNGDKEAILLFFSAKENTYETVMEIDHHLNNMTIDSKGELVYIPSEYGYYVYHPDTKEVEHVPEVQLSDGQTMATDCNAMTFDHQGGLWIGTEKRGVLYARPHSLSIRAYPWSDDRAMTYGAMLYEAPGNTSISYYDGIRANCELTSDSRGWKWIGTRLGLFIEQPGGEKLHYSRSNGLNNEVVHSIIEDQDHNMWVATSCGITFFLIDDGKIVFINNFTSNDNVPDESFENCKVMMLDDGTILMQAVEHVVEFNPKNLKDVNVPHVITNLKPKLVRMLMNGNDVVAGKEYDGHVIVDRAMTRVEHINLKSDQNSIALTFSALNYYRPIQTYYRVRVKELGNEWQVYSTSTSSQVDDRGLLHYPMVNLKPGDYHVEVQASLFPDQWQEDLPDDQRFVWIVHVKEPWWRTTGLYVLLGAVLLALLIVNFYFFNKNTRMRVRRNSEEGDIIRKIRFFAERCEDYANRPLTPVGEDLSGASDSADKLNPEFIDIMIKLIPFINTHNERQLNMRQLSEAGGVDIVKLYGIVSGNLYKNPRELARVINLQKAAELLSTTDMSIEQIAMECKFYTPNYFIGNFFHEYKMTPQEYRRQA
;
A
#
# COMPACT_ATOMS: atom_id res chain seq x y z
N MET A 1 -9.72 -80.96 18.66
CA MET A 1 -9.88 -79.76 19.56
C MET A 1 -8.59 -78.91 19.77
N SER A 2 -7.60 -79.02 18.89
CA SER A 2 -6.30 -78.33 19.03
C SER A 2 -6.04 -77.22 18.02
N VAL A 3 -6.64 -77.24 16.87
CA VAL A 3 -6.40 -76.29 15.81
C VAL A 3 -7.27 -75.01 15.98
N TYR A 4 -8.46 -75.14 16.54
CA TYR A 4 -9.35 -73.99 16.83
C TYR A 4 -8.86 -73.11 17.99
N ARG A 5 -8.13 -73.66 18.93
CA ARG A 5 -7.54 -72.86 20.05
C ARG A 5 -6.31 -72.08 19.60
N LEU A 6 -5.56 -72.57 18.60
CA LEU A 6 -4.41 -71.86 18.05
C LEU A 6 -4.84 -70.68 17.14
N LEU A 7 -5.92 -70.82 16.39
CA LEU A 7 -6.52 -69.77 15.57
C LEU A 7 -7.14 -68.65 16.43
N CYS A 8 -7.75 -68.99 17.57
CA CYS A 8 -8.31 -67.97 18.47
C CYS A 8 -7.25 -67.19 19.27
N PHE A 9 -6.00 -67.61 19.36
CA PHE A 9 -4.90 -66.88 19.97
C PHE A 9 -4.07 -66.09 18.95
N LEU A 10 -4.00 -66.55 17.69
CA LEU A 10 -3.31 -65.80 16.60
C LEU A 10 -4.15 -64.63 16.02
N PHE A 11 -5.47 -64.76 16.10
CA PHE A 11 -6.35 -63.70 15.60
C PHE A 11 -6.33 -62.39 16.44
N PRO A 12 -6.28 -62.41 17.80
CA PRO A 12 -6.08 -61.17 18.57
C PRO A 12 -4.66 -60.59 18.44
N VAL A 13 -3.64 -61.44 18.27
CA VAL A 13 -2.24 -60.96 18.10
C VAL A 13 -2.02 -60.37 16.67
N LEU A 14 -2.70 -60.92 15.65
CA LEU A 14 -2.75 -60.29 14.32
C LEU A 14 -3.61 -59.01 14.32
N LEU A 15 -4.72 -58.97 15.09
CA LEU A 15 -5.53 -57.76 15.25
C LEU A 15 -4.81 -56.67 16.05
N THR A 16 -3.99 -57.06 17.08
CA THR A 16 -3.16 -56.08 17.80
C THR A 16 -1.92 -55.64 17.02
N ALA A 17 -1.44 -56.44 16.07
CA ALA A 17 -0.40 -55.99 15.12
C ALA A 17 -0.95 -55.13 13.94
N LEU A 18 -2.27 -55.12 13.74
CA LEU A 18 -2.98 -54.22 12.83
C LEU A 18 -3.54 -52.96 13.55
N GLN A 19 -3.43 -52.93 14.88
CA GLN A 19 -3.77 -51.75 15.68
C GLN A 19 -2.50 -51.07 16.21
N ALA A 20 -1.69 -50.55 15.33
CA ALA A 20 -0.81 -49.44 15.66
C ALA A 20 0.10 -49.16 14.49
N LYS A 21 -0.34 -48.41 13.62
CA LYS A 21 0.40 -47.28 13.10
C LYS A 21 -0.65 -46.23 12.90
N ALA A 22 -0.83 -45.39 13.87
CA ALA A 22 -1.16 -44.00 13.56
C ALA A 22 0.08 -43.52 12.78
N SER A 23 0.16 -43.88 11.47
CA SER A 23 1.09 -43.24 10.58
C SER A 23 0.78 -41.75 10.67
N GLU A 24 1.79 -40.93 10.77
CA GLU A 24 1.66 -39.53 10.59
C GLU A 24 0.76 -39.30 9.38
N GLU A 25 -0.23 -38.43 9.51
CA GLU A 25 -1.26 -38.15 8.53
C GLU A 25 -0.66 -37.99 7.15
N GLU A 26 -1.07 -38.79 6.19
CA GLU A 26 -0.66 -38.70 4.78
C GLU A 26 -0.90 -37.29 4.28
N ARG A 27 0.14 -36.47 4.19
CA ARG A 27 0.04 -35.08 3.72
C ARG A 27 -0.03 -35.05 2.21
N SER A 28 -0.94 -34.26 1.68
CA SER A 28 -1.09 -34.01 0.26
C SER A 28 -0.42 -32.69 -0.09
N PHE A 29 0.45 -32.68 -1.10
CA PHE A 29 1.28 -31.54 -1.45
C PHE A 29 0.85 -30.88 -2.77
N ILE A 30 0.84 -29.54 -2.79
CA ILE A 30 0.70 -28.70 -3.98
C ILE A 30 2.10 -28.31 -4.44
N VAL A 31 2.38 -28.43 -5.75
CA VAL A 31 3.65 -28.03 -6.34
C VAL A 31 3.61 -26.55 -6.74
N ILE A 32 4.59 -25.79 -6.27
CA ILE A 32 4.81 -24.38 -6.61
C ILE A 32 6.19 -24.27 -7.27
N ASN A 33 6.24 -23.94 -8.55
CA ASN A 33 7.46 -23.97 -9.35
C ASN A 33 7.58 -22.73 -10.27
N ALA A 34 8.48 -22.76 -11.23
CA ALA A 34 8.70 -21.67 -12.16
C ALA A 34 7.45 -21.30 -12.99
N SER A 35 6.52 -22.23 -13.23
CA SER A 35 5.24 -21.92 -13.90
C SER A 35 4.31 -21.06 -13.03
N ASN A 36 4.50 -21.08 -11.74
CA ASN A 36 3.79 -20.24 -10.76
C ASN A 36 4.54 -18.93 -10.45
N GLY A 37 5.69 -18.68 -11.09
CA GLY A 37 6.48 -17.47 -10.93
C GLY A 37 7.68 -17.58 -9.99
N LEU A 38 8.03 -18.76 -9.48
CA LEU A 38 9.30 -19.00 -8.79
C LEU A 38 10.46 -18.79 -9.77
N ALA A 39 11.55 -18.12 -9.35
CA ALA A 39 12.65 -17.78 -10.25
C ALA A 39 13.38 -19.01 -10.82
N ASP A 40 13.52 -20.07 -10.02
CA ASP A 40 14.13 -21.33 -10.41
C ASP A 40 13.54 -22.50 -9.61
N ASN A 41 13.55 -23.73 -10.18
CA ASN A 41 12.99 -24.90 -9.53
C ASN A 41 13.92 -25.56 -8.50
N SER A 42 15.17 -25.10 -8.37
CA SER A 42 16.11 -25.56 -7.35
C SER A 42 15.96 -24.70 -6.09
N ALA A 43 15.08 -25.10 -5.19
CA ALA A 43 14.83 -24.42 -3.92
C ALA A 43 15.79 -24.93 -2.84
N GLN A 44 16.79 -24.12 -2.50
CA GLN A 44 17.86 -24.49 -1.58
C GLN A 44 17.49 -24.28 -0.10
N VAL A 45 16.80 -23.20 0.20
CA VAL A 45 16.30 -22.87 1.53
C VAL A 45 14.89 -22.34 1.45
N VAL A 46 14.04 -22.74 2.38
CA VAL A 46 12.70 -22.23 2.58
C VAL A 46 12.55 -21.80 4.04
N LYS A 47 12.11 -20.59 4.30
CA LYS A 47 11.89 -20.06 5.65
C LYS A 47 10.63 -19.20 5.69
N CYS A 48 9.92 -19.27 6.84
CA CYS A 48 8.83 -18.36 7.14
C CYS A 48 9.36 -17.17 7.95
N THR A 49 9.03 -15.96 7.52
CA THR A 49 9.39 -14.73 8.25
C THR A 49 8.43 -14.48 9.42
N SER A 50 8.83 -13.65 10.37
CA SER A 50 7.99 -13.27 11.53
C SER A 50 6.67 -12.59 11.14
N ASN A 51 6.61 -12.00 9.91
CA ASN A 51 5.39 -11.41 9.37
C ASN A 51 4.52 -12.40 8.58
N GLY A 52 4.92 -13.69 8.53
CA GLY A 52 4.18 -14.77 7.88
C GLY A 52 4.49 -14.97 6.40
N ARG A 53 5.40 -14.20 5.80
CA ARG A 53 5.77 -14.32 4.39
C ARG A 53 6.77 -15.46 4.20
N ILE A 54 6.62 -16.24 3.15
CA ILE A 54 7.54 -17.32 2.80
C ILE A 54 8.67 -16.79 1.94
N ILE A 55 9.90 -17.10 2.33
CA ILE A 55 11.13 -16.78 1.61
C ILE A 55 11.75 -18.06 1.08
N ILE A 56 12.13 -18.05 -0.19
CA ILE A 56 12.70 -19.19 -0.87
C ILE A 56 13.99 -18.74 -1.55
N SER A 57 15.11 -19.31 -1.13
CA SER A 57 16.37 -19.14 -1.84
C SER A 57 16.46 -20.14 -2.99
N THR A 58 16.64 -19.65 -4.21
CA THR A 58 16.90 -20.44 -5.40
C THR A 58 18.26 -20.06 -6.00
N ILE A 59 18.70 -20.74 -7.02
CA ILE A 59 19.97 -20.40 -7.68
C ILE A 59 19.90 -18.97 -8.25
N GLY A 60 20.71 -18.06 -7.70
CA GLY A 60 20.83 -16.68 -8.16
C GLY A 60 19.73 -15.71 -7.69
N ASN A 61 18.74 -16.17 -6.92
CA ASN A 61 17.61 -15.36 -6.51
C ASN A 61 17.13 -15.66 -5.08
N LEU A 62 16.68 -14.61 -4.39
CA LEU A 62 15.86 -14.75 -3.20
C LEU A 62 14.43 -14.37 -3.56
N ASN A 63 13.50 -15.29 -3.36
CA ASN A 63 12.10 -15.15 -3.74
C ASN A 63 11.25 -14.92 -2.50
N PHE A 64 10.31 -13.98 -2.57
CA PHE A 64 9.35 -13.67 -1.52
C PHE A 64 7.95 -13.97 -2.04
N PHE A 65 7.27 -14.89 -1.38
CA PHE A 65 5.93 -15.32 -1.76
C PHE A 65 4.85 -14.61 -0.93
N ASP A 66 3.83 -14.05 -1.59
CA ASP A 66 2.74 -13.29 -0.97
C ASP A 66 1.41 -14.07 -0.90
N GLY A 67 1.44 -15.36 -1.27
CA GLY A 67 0.25 -16.21 -1.40
C GLY A 67 -0.20 -16.40 -2.84
N LYS A 68 0.22 -15.56 -3.77
CA LYS A 68 -0.13 -15.64 -5.20
C LYS A 68 1.07 -15.50 -6.11
N SER A 69 1.86 -14.47 -5.89
CA SER A 69 2.97 -14.07 -6.76
C SER A 69 4.27 -14.03 -5.97
N PHE A 70 5.35 -14.02 -6.72
CA PHE A 70 6.67 -13.84 -6.19
C PHE A 70 7.21 -12.45 -6.51
N THR A 71 7.89 -11.85 -5.53
CA THR A 71 8.85 -10.79 -5.78
C THR A 71 10.25 -11.34 -5.63
N HIS A 72 11.19 -10.86 -6.43
CA HIS A 72 12.55 -11.41 -6.52
C HIS A 72 13.59 -10.38 -6.14
N ALA A 73 14.60 -10.82 -5.42
CA ALA A 73 15.83 -10.07 -5.20
C ALA A 73 16.98 -10.84 -5.85
N ASP A 74 17.49 -10.30 -6.98
CA ASP A 74 18.57 -10.92 -7.74
C ASP A 74 19.90 -10.79 -7.01
N THR A 75 20.66 -11.88 -6.95
CA THR A 75 22.01 -11.87 -6.42
C THR A 75 23.01 -11.30 -7.43
N LYS A 76 23.98 -10.53 -6.95
CA LYS A 76 25.07 -9.99 -7.77
C LYS A 76 26.39 -10.10 -7.04
N ALA A 77 27.48 -10.25 -7.77
CA ALA A 77 28.81 -10.35 -7.19
C ALA A 77 29.20 -9.15 -6.31
N GLU A 78 28.64 -7.97 -6.57
CA GLU A 78 28.88 -6.77 -5.77
C GLU A 78 28.31 -6.82 -4.33
N TYR A 79 27.40 -7.77 -4.08
CA TYR A 79 26.78 -7.98 -2.75
C TYR A 79 27.52 -9.02 -1.92
N GLU A 80 28.40 -9.79 -2.55
CA GLU A 80 29.10 -10.90 -1.92
C GLU A 80 30.18 -10.40 -0.95
N TYR A 81 30.23 -10.98 0.24
CA TYR A 81 31.31 -10.87 1.19
C TYR A 81 31.99 -12.24 1.32
N GLU A 82 33.31 -12.29 1.12
CA GLU A 82 34.06 -13.53 1.12
C GLU A 82 34.24 -14.10 2.54
N LEU A 83 33.94 -15.38 2.74
CA LEU A 83 34.10 -16.14 3.97
C LEU A 83 35.12 -17.26 3.73
N PRO A 84 36.43 -17.03 3.93
CA PRO A 84 37.47 -17.97 3.52
C PRO A 84 37.46 -19.33 4.24
N SER A 85 36.88 -19.38 5.45
CA SER A 85 36.85 -20.60 6.26
C SER A 85 35.57 -21.40 6.13
N TYR A 86 34.58 -20.95 5.33
CA TYR A 86 33.32 -21.63 5.17
C TYR A 86 33.29 -22.46 3.87
N GLU A 87 32.97 -23.74 3.98
CA GLU A 87 32.85 -24.68 2.85
C GLU A 87 31.50 -25.41 2.82
N GLY A 88 30.55 -25.00 3.67
CA GLY A 88 29.25 -25.68 3.85
C GLY A 88 28.19 -25.37 2.81
N HIS A 89 26.99 -25.87 3.09
CA HIS A 89 25.76 -25.67 2.30
C HIS A 89 25.13 -24.31 2.54
N TYR A 90 23.99 -24.04 1.84
CA TYR A 90 23.19 -22.85 2.03
C TYR A 90 22.63 -22.74 3.43
N HIS A 91 22.87 -21.59 4.09
CA HIS A 91 22.23 -21.20 5.32
C HIS A 91 21.57 -19.84 5.16
N LEU A 92 20.37 -19.70 5.69
CA LEU A 92 19.65 -18.43 5.75
C LEU A 92 19.37 -18.11 7.21
N TYR A 93 19.94 -17.02 7.68
CA TYR A 93 19.78 -16.52 9.04
C TYR A 93 19.00 -15.21 9.06
N PHE A 94 18.23 -15.01 10.12
CA PHE A 94 17.60 -13.73 10.44
C PHE A 94 18.30 -13.12 11.63
N ASP A 95 18.79 -11.87 11.49
CA ASP A 95 19.36 -11.15 12.64
C ASP A 95 18.31 -10.30 13.37
N ASP A 96 18.68 -9.76 14.52
CA ASP A 96 17.86 -8.91 15.38
C ASP A 96 17.59 -7.51 14.80
N ASP A 97 18.27 -7.12 13.72
CA ASP A 97 18.12 -5.83 13.01
C ASP A 97 17.29 -5.93 11.71
N ASN A 98 16.53 -7.00 11.51
CA ASN A 98 15.75 -7.25 10.30
C ASN A 98 16.59 -7.44 9.02
N HIS A 99 17.74 -8.07 9.12
CA HIS A 99 18.48 -8.54 7.94
C HIS A 99 18.35 -10.04 7.75
N ILE A 100 18.44 -10.45 6.49
CA ILE A 100 18.65 -11.82 6.08
C ILE A 100 20.12 -11.98 5.69
N TRP A 101 20.77 -12.97 6.28
CA TRP A 101 22.13 -13.36 5.91
C TRP A 101 22.06 -14.67 5.14
N LEU A 102 22.36 -14.60 3.85
CA LEU A 102 22.42 -15.78 2.97
C LEU A 102 23.87 -16.20 2.83
N LYS A 103 24.22 -17.31 3.46
CA LYS A 103 25.55 -17.88 3.51
C LYS A 103 25.63 -19.07 2.55
N ASP A 104 26.57 -19.07 1.63
CA ASP A 104 26.77 -20.08 0.61
C ASP A 104 28.25 -20.13 0.21
N LYS A 105 28.84 -21.31 0.15
CA LYS A 105 30.20 -21.59 -0.33
C LYS A 105 31.15 -20.38 -0.32
N HIS A 106 31.96 -20.22 0.68
CA HIS A 106 32.97 -19.14 0.80
C HIS A 106 32.43 -17.71 0.76
N LYS A 107 31.12 -17.51 0.79
CA LYS A 107 30.51 -16.17 0.70
C LYS A 107 29.27 -16.02 1.55
N VAL A 108 28.96 -14.77 1.87
CA VAL A 108 27.69 -14.38 2.48
C VAL A 108 27.20 -13.10 1.83
N MET A 109 25.89 -13.00 1.70
CA MET A 109 25.19 -11.79 1.27
C MET A 109 24.23 -11.35 2.35
N CYS A 110 24.05 -10.06 2.50
CA CYS A 110 23.10 -9.48 3.43
C CYS A 110 21.97 -8.79 2.68
N LEU A 111 20.73 -9.09 3.03
CA LEU A 111 19.54 -8.43 2.50
C LEU A 111 18.81 -7.73 3.65
N ASP A 112 18.48 -6.46 3.44
CA ASP A 112 17.66 -5.70 4.35
C ASP A 112 16.17 -6.01 4.11
N LEU A 113 15.47 -6.57 5.11
CA LEU A 113 14.04 -6.89 5.06
C LEU A 113 13.13 -5.67 4.99
N MET A 114 13.63 -4.49 5.38
CA MET A 114 12.83 -3.27 5.33
C MET A 114 12.68 -2.75 3.89
N SER A 115 13.70 -2.94 3.08
CA SER A 115 13.71 -2.55 1.67
C SER A 115 13.56 -3.73 0.71
N GLU A 116 13.74 -4.97 1.17
CA GLU A 116 13.85 -6.20 0.38
C GLU A 116 14.93 -6.10 -0.71
N LYS A 117 16.04 -5.45 -0.38
CA LYS A 117 17.19 -5.27 -1.27
C LYS A 117 18.48 -5.75 -0.62
N TYR A 118 19.37 -6.29 -1.46
CA TYR A 118 20.71 -6.61 -1.01
C TYR A 118 21.49 -5.35 -0.64
N VAL A 119 22.25 -5.46 0.42
CA VAL A 119 23.15 -4.41 0.90
C VAL A 119 24.46 -4.46 0.13
N ASN A 120 24.83 -3.38 -0.55
CA ASN A 120 26.06 -3.32 -1.38
C ASN A 120 27.36 -3.49 -0.60
N LYS A 121 27.34 -3.39 0.72
CA LYS A 121 28.52 -3.50 1.57
C LYS A 121 28.18 -4.16 2.90
N ALA A 122 28.06 -5.50 2.91
CA ALA A 122 27.88 -6.29 4.13
C ALA A 122 28.95 -5.98 5.20
N ASP A 123 30.18 -5.65 4.78
CA ASP A 123 31.27 -5.19 5.64
C ASP A 123 30.88 -3.98 6.51
N SER A 124 30.07 -3.05 5.99
CA SER A 124 29.61 -1.90 6.76
C SER A 124 28.70 -2.29 7.93
N ILE A 125 27.84 -3.30 7.74
CA ILE A 125 26.97 -3.83 8.78
C ILE A 125 27.82 -4.59 9.82
N ILE A 126 28.74 -5.44 9.38
CA ILE A 126 29.65 -6.18 10.24
C ILE A 126 30.43 -5.20 11.16
N LYS A 127 30.97 -4.12 10.59
CA LYS A 127 31.65 -3.06 11.35
C LYS A 127 30.73 -2.33 12.32
N SER A 128 29.47 -2.04 11.91
CA SER A 128 28.50 -1.40 12.80
C SER A 128 28.13 -2.27 14.00
N LYS A 129 28.17 -3.59 13.83
CA LYS A 129 28.01 -4.57 14.92
C LYS A 129 29.22 -4.65 15.85
N GLY A 130 30.32 -3.94 15.52
CA GLY A 130 31.53 -3.80 16.36
C GLY A 130 32.68 -4.74 15.99
N CYS A 131 32.59 -5.53 14.95
CA CYS A 131 33.67 -6.35 14.43
C CYS A 131 34.51 -5.55 13.41
N SER A 132 35.73 -5.22 13.76
CA SER A 132 36.67 -4.50 12.88
C SER A 132 37.72 -5.43 12.20
N SER A 133 37.82 -6.67 12.69
CA SER A 133 38.74 -7.68 12.15
C SER A 133 38.17 -8.33 10.90
N LYS A 134 39.00 -8.92 10.05
CA LYS A 134 38.55 -9.71 8.90
C LYS A 134 37.74 -10.90 9.40
N VAL A 135 36.52 -11.04 8.86
CA VAL A 135 35.63 -12.14 9.18
C VAL A 135 35.95 -13.34 8.28
N LEU A 136 36.16 -14.49 8.90
CA LEU A 136 36.46 -15.76 8.24
C LEU A 136 35.23 -16.61 8.05
N ASP A 137 34.28 -16.52 9.01
CA ASP A 137 32.97 -17.15 9.00
C ASP A 137 32.01 -16.39 9.94
N LEU A 138 30.70 -16.63 9.85
CA LEU A 138 29.71 -16.01 10.71
C LEU A 138 28.56 -16.96 11.05
N PHE A 139 27.97 -16.72 12.22
CA PHE A 139 26.78 -17.42 12.73
C PHE A 139 25.78 -16.40 13.28
N VAL A 140 24.53 -16.84 13.38
CA VAL A 140 23.46 -16.10 14.09
C VAL A 140 22.83 -17.06 15.06
N ASP A 141 22.79 -16.72 16.35
CA ASP A 141 22.20 -17.56 17.38
C ASP A 141 20.66 -17.55 17.32
N GLN A 142 20.01 -18.41 18.07
CA GLN A 142 18.54 -18.50 18.12
C GLN A 142 17.84 -17.20 18.57
N LEU A 143 18.57 -16.26 19.16
CA LEU A 143 18.07 -14.93 19.56
C LEU A 143 18.26 -13.86 18.49
N GLY A 144 18.83 -14.21 17.33
CA GLY A 144 19.14 -13.30 16.24
C GLY A 144 20.46 -12.52 16.41
N SER A 145 21.27 -12.82 17.43
CA SER A 145 22.53 -12.12 17.67
C SER A 145 23.64 -12.68 16.79
N MET A 146 24.44 -11.77 16.20
CA MET A 146 25.52 -12.15 15.28
C MET A 146 26.83 -12.48 15.98
N TRP A 147 27.52 -13.48 15.42
CA TRP A 147 28.81 -13.97 15.86
C TRP A 147 29.75 -14.09 14.67
N PHE A 148 30.95 -13.59 14.81
CA PHE A 148 31.94 -13.49 13.73
C PHE A 148 33.21 -14.28 14.07
N VAL A 149 33.54 -15.28 13.26
CA VAL A 149 34.85 -15.97 13.36
C VAL A 149 35.92 -15.06 12.79
N THR A 150 36.94 -14.81 13.56
CA THR A 150 38.10 -14.01 13.19
C THR A 150 39.41 -14.76 13.49
N GLU A 151 40.57 -14.26 13.07
CA GLU A 151 41.87 -14.83 13.43
C GLU A 151 42.12 -14.83 14.96
N GLU A 152 41.44 -13.92 15.69
CA GLU A 152 41.57 -13.80 17.15
C GLU A 152 40.65 -14.76 17.92
N GLY A 153 39.64 -15.29 17.29
CA GLY A 153 38.61 -16.15 17.87
C GLY A 153 37.19 -15.79 17.40
N LEU A 154 36.15 -16.18 18.14
CA LEU A 154 34.77 -15.89 17.84
C LEU A 154 34.31 -14.60 18.54
N PHE A 155 34.11 -13.54 17.80
CA PHE A 155 33.60 -12.27 18.31
C PHE A 155 32.07 -12.25 18.39
N SER A 156 31.54 -11.93 19.55
CA SER A 156 30.08 -11.74 19.76
C SER A 156 29.68 -10.29 19.58
N ALA A 157 28.75 -10.03 18.66
CA ALA A 157 28.17 -8.70 18.48
C ALA A 157 27.34 -8.22 19.70
N LYS A 158 26.72 -9.16 20.42
CA LYS A 158 25.91 -8.87 21.62
C LYS A 158 26.77 -8.56 22.85
N TYR A 159 27.73 -9.45 23.16
CA TYR A 159 28.56 -9.31 24.37
C TYR A 159 29.78 -8.43 24.16
N LYS A 160 30.08 -8.00 22.92
CA LYS A 160 31.23 -7.17 22.52
C LYS A 160 32.54 -7.77 23.01
N ARG A 161 32.68 -9.08 22.88
CA ARG A 161 33.82 -9.87 23.37
C ARG A 161 34.20 -10.93 22.35
N THR A 162 35.52 -11.28 22.35
CA THR A 162 36.05 -12.40 21.60
C THR A 162 36.21 -13.61 22.51
N TYR A 163 35.66 -14.74 22.11
CA TYR A 163 35.75 -16.04 22.78
C TYR A 163 36.87 -16.86 22.16
N HIS A 164 37.56 -17.61 22.97
CA HIS A 164 38.60 -18.52 22.49
C HIS A 164 37.95 -19.75 21.84
N VAL A 165 38.28 -20.03 20.59
CA VAL A 165 37.94 -21.25 19.85
C VAL A 165 39.17 -22.12 19.69
N LEU A 166 38.95 -23.43 19.52
CA LEU A 166 40.03 -24.38 19.28
C LEU A 166 40.67 -24.07 17.90
N ARG A 167 41.96 -23.74 17.87
CA ARG A 167 42.66 -23.29 16.64
C ARG A 167 43.01 -24.43 15.69
N ASP A 168 43.01 -25.65 16.19
CA ASP A 168 43.37 -26.88 15.46
C ASP A 168 42.11 -27.60 14.92
N ARG A 169 40.95 -26.96 15.04
CA ARG A 169 39.64 -27.49 14.64
C ARG A 169 38.79 -26.44 13.93
N ILE A 170 37.91 -26.91 13.06
CA ILE A 170 36.94 -26.06 12.36
C ILE A 170 35.69 -25.92 13.22
N LEU A 171 35.35 -24.68 13.59
CA LEU A 171 34.06 -24.39 14.19
C LEU A 171 32.98 -24.47 13.12
N GLN A 172 32.07 -25.41 13.25
CA GLN A 172 31.04 -25.66 12.25
C GLN A 172 29.71 -25.00 12.62
N ASP A 173 29.37 -25.02 13.90
CA ASP A 173 28.14 -24.40 14.40
C ASP A 173 28.33 -23.82 15.79
N MET A 174 27.45 -22.94 16.20
CA MET A 174 27.38 -22.42 17.54
C MET A 174 25.97 -22.00 17.88
N ASP A 175 25.60 -22.05 19.14
CA ASP A 175 24.38 -21.44 19.66
C ASP A 175 24.51 -21.12 21.16
N VAL A 176 23.49 -20.45 21.71
CA VAL A 176 23.45 -20.01 23.11
C VAL A 176 22.24 -20.59 23.81
N ALA A 177 22.44 -21.33 24.91
CA ALA A 177 21.37 -21.80 25.79
C ALA A 177 21.76 -21.52 27.23
N ASP A 178 20.80 -21.13 28.08
CA ASP A 178 20.95 -20.90 29.52
C ASP A 178 22.23 -20.12 29.93
N ASN A 179 22.53 -19.03 29.21
CA ASN A 179 23.74 -18.19 29.36
C ASN A 179 25.07 -18.93 29.10
N THR A 180 25.02 -20.08 28.47
CA THR A 180 26.20 -20.83 28.00
C THR A 180 26.26 -20.75 26.48
N VAL A 181 27.46 -20.44 25.96
CA VAL A 181 27.75 -20.43 24.52
C VAL A 181 28.36 -21.76 24.17
N TYR A 182 27.71 -22.51 23.27
CA TYR A 182 28.18 -23.83 22.83
C TYR A 182 28.83 -23.73 21.45
N PHE A 183 30.02 -24.29 21.31
CA PHE A 183 30.83 -24.35 20.08
C PHE A 183 30.90 -25.80 19.62
N PHE A 184 30.42 -26.08 18.41
CA PHE A 184 30.38 -27.41 17.83
C PHE A 184 31.48 -27.53 16.75
N TYR A 185 32.42 -28.46 16.94
CA TYR A 185 33.57 -28.60 16.07
C TYR A 185 33.43 -29.77 15.10
N ASP A 186 34.25 -29.73 14.03
CA ASP A 186 34.31 -30.75 12.96
C ASP A 186 34.58 -32.18 13.45
N ASN A 187 35.24 -32.33 14.59
CA ASN A 187 35.58 -33.60 15.20
C ASN A 187 34.51 -34.17 16.15
N GLY A 188 33.29 -33.61 16.17
CA GLY A 188 32.21 -34.01 17.08
C GLY A 188 32.35 -33.52 18.51
N GLU A 189 33.34 -32.65 18.78
CA GLU A 189 33.52 -32.05 20.09
C GLU A 189 32.63 -30.85 20.30
N VAL A 190 32.03 -30.68 21.46
CA VAL A 190 31.32 -29.46 21.89
C VAL A 190 32.06 -28.85 23.09
N LEU A 191 32.26 -27.52 23.02
CA LEU A 191 32.82 -26.73 24.09
C LEU A 191 31.76 -25.74 24.57
N GLY A 192 31.33 -25.87 25.83
CA GLY A 192 30.46 -24.89 26.46
C GLY A 192 31.27 -23.87 27.27
N THR A 193 30.97 -22.59 27.07
CA THR A 193 31.60 -21.49 27.84
C THR A 193 30.50 -20.56 28.37
N ASP A 194 30.74 -20.01 29.55
CA ASP A 194 29.89 -18.96 30.09
C ASP A 194 30.02 -17.66 29.30
N THR A 195 29.16 -16.70 29.53
CA THR A 195 29.21 -15.36 28.88
C THR A 195 30.50 -14.59 29.22
N LEU A 196 31.28 -15.03 30.23
CA LEU A 196 32.57 -14.47 30.57
C LEU A 196 33.74 -15.17 29.86
N GLY A 197 33.46 -16.27 29.14
CA GLY A 197 34.46 -17.02 28.38
C GLY A 197 35.15 -18.13 29.19
N ASN A 198 34.65 -18.49 30.38
CA ASN A 198 35.16 -19.63 31.17
C ASN A 198 34.56 -20.91 30.66
N THR A 199 35.34 -21.97 30.51
CA THR A 199 34.86 -23.28 30.08
C THR A 199 33.93 -23.88 31.15
N VAL A 200 32.71 -24.21 30.72
CA VAL A 200 31.67 -24.88 31.56
C VAL A 200 31.67 -26.38 31.32
N CYS A 201 31.75 -26.81 30.05
CA CYS A 201 31.78 -28.21 29.70
C CYS A 201 32.64 -28.43 28.43
N ARG A 202 33.09 -29.69 28.28
CA ARG A 202 33.76 -30.17 27.07
C ARG A 202 33.37 -31.64 26.88
N VAL A 203 32.67 -31.95 25.80
CA VAL A 203 32.07 -33.26 25.53
C VAL A 203 32.36 -33.63 24.08
N LYS A 204 32.48 -34.91 23.81
CA LYS A 204 32.61 -35.46 22.45
C LYS A 204 31.42 -36.33 22.12
N ALA A 205 30.89 -36.18 20.92
CA ALA A 205 29.80 -37.00 20.43
C ALA A 205 30.26 -38.42 20.06
N TYR A 206 31.50 -38.54 19.53
CA TYR A 206 32.09 -39.75 19.05
C TYR A 206 33.62 -39.68 19.05
N GLU A 207 34.30 -40.82 18.90
CA GLU A 207 35.75 -40.95 18.88
C GLU A 207 36.20 -41.93 17.76
N GLY A 208 37.48 -42.01 17.53
CA GLY A 208 38.09 -42.92 16.55
C GLY A 208 37.73 -42.61 15.11
N ASP A 209 37.42 -43.63 14.35
CA ASP A 209 37.14 -43.52 12.90
C ASP A 209 35.89 -42.70 12.58
N MET A 210 34.98 -42.56 13.55
CA MET A 210 33.77 -41.72 13.39
C MET A 210 34.11 -40.23 13.22
N VAL A 211 35.25 -39.78 13.76
CA VAL A 211 35.69 -38.38 13.62
C VAL A 211 35.95 -38.01 12.16
N GLU A 212 36.63 -38.88 11.41
CA GLU A 212 36.85 -38.69 9.99
C GLU A 212 35.59 -38.94 9.18
N LYS A 213 34.84 -39.97 9.53
CA LYS A 213 33.60 -40.37 8.87
C LYS A 213 32.54 -39.24 8.84
N TYR A 214 32.38 -38.46 9.93
CA TYR A 214 31.35 -37.41 10.06
C TYR A 214 31.96 -36.00 10.13
N SER A 215 33.06 -35.76 9.41
CA SER A 215 33.78 -34.47 9.40
C SER A 215 33.21 -33.45 8.40
N GLY A 216 32.23 -33.82 7.61
CA GLY A 216 31.62 -32.98 6.57
C GLY A 216 30.73 -31.83 7.13
N SER A 217 29.65 -31.55 6.44
CA SER A 217 28.76 -30.44 6.84
C SER A 217 28.00 -30.72 8.12
N SER A 218 27.65 -29.66 8.84
CA SER A 218 26.87 -29.69 10.06
C SER A 218 25.64 -28.77 9.93
N VAL A 219 24.53 -29.15 10.56
CA VAL A 219 23.34 -28.31 10.75
C VAL A 219 22.88 -28.46 12.20
N LEU A 220 22.69 -27.34 12.88
CA LEU A 220 22.29 -27.28 14.27
C LEU A 220 20.86 -26.73 14.38
N GLN A 221 20.04 -27.35 15.23
CA GLN A 221 18.68 -26.89 15.52
C GLN A 221 18.42 -26.95 17.04
N PRO A 222 18.15 -25.82 17.69
CA PRO A 222 17.74 -25.80 19.08
C PRO A 222 16.43 -26.55 19.31
N PHE A 223 16.35 -27.32 20.39
CA PHE A 223 15.15 -28.03 20.80
C PHE A 223 15.14 -28.25 22.32
N GLY A 224 14.10 -27.77 22.99
CA GLY A 224 13.98 -27.84 24.44
C GLY A 224 15.18 -27.26 25.17
N ASP A 225 15.84 -28.09 25.99
CA ASP A 225 17.06 -27.76 26.75
C ASP A 225 18.36 -28.21 26.06
N GLY A 226 18.31 -28.49 24.75
CA GLY A 226 19.47 -28.97 23.99
C GLY A 226 19.43 -28.61 22.52
N PHE A 227 20.17 -29.37 21.74
CA PHE A 227 20.36 -29.14 20.31
C PHE A 227 20.37 -30.45 19.54
N PHE A 228 19.58 -30.54 18.49
CA PHE A 228 19.78 -31.53 17.45
C PHE A 228 20.93 -31.09 16.54
N GLN A 229 21.76 -31.99 16.14
CA GLN A 229 22.89 -31.79 15.26
C GLN A 229 22.93 -32.86 14.18
N ILE A 230 22.83 -32.45 12.92
CA ILE A 230 23.18 -33.28 11.77
C ILE A 230 24.67 -33.18 11.53
N ARG A 231 25.31 -34.34 11.26
CA ARG A 231 26.70 -34.45 10.79
C ARG A 231 26.70 -35.31 9.54
N ASN A 232 27.13 -34.76 8.43
CA ASN A 232 27.29 -35.49 7.18
C ASN A 232 28.74 -35.98 7.03
N GLY A 233 28.90 -37.15 6.44
CA GLY A 233 30.15 -37.66 5.95
C GLY A 233 30.25 -37.59 4.43
N ASP A 234 30.97 -38.49 3.79
CA ASP A 234 31.06 -38.57 2.33
C ASP A 234 29.77 -39.04 1.68
N LYS A 235 29.09 -40.00 2.29
CA LYS A 235 27.85 -40.63 1.79
C LYS A 235 26.84 -40.90 2.88
N GLU A 236 27.22 -40.85 4.12
CA GLU A 236 26.41 -41.17 5.29
C GLU A 236 26.16 -39.90 6.12
N ALA A 237 25.17 -40.00 6.98
CA ALA A 237 24.87 -38.96 7.97
C ALA A 237 24.50 -39.55 9.31
N ILE A 238 24.75 -38.77 10.37
CA ILE A 238 24.32 -39.06 11.73
C ILE A 238 23.50 -37.86 12.28
N LEU A 239 22.38 -38.14 12.92
CA LEU A 239 21.63 -37.21 13.73
C LEU A 239 21.91 -37.44 15.20
N LEU A 240 22.36 -36.42 15.88
CA LEU A 240 22.72 -36.41 17.28
C LEU A 240 21.79 -35.46 18.05
N PHE A 241 21.57 -35.77 19.32
CA PHE A 241 20.96 -34.83 20.27
C PHE A 241 21.96 -34.56 21.39
N PHE A 242 22.29 -33.28 21.59
CA PHE A 242 23.11 -32.80 22.70
C PHE A 242 22.22 -32.22 23.79
N SER A 243 22.19 -32.77 24.99
CA SER A 243 21.53 -32.19 26.14
C SER A 243 22.45 -31.16 26.80
N ALA A 244 22.08 -29.89 26.76
CA ALA A 244 22.81 -28.84 27.44
C ALA A 244 22.71 -28.92 28.96
N LYS A 245 21.63 -29.54 29.49
CA LYS A 245 21.41 -29.77 30.92
C LYS A 245 22.31 -30.86 31.47
N GLU A 246 22.42 -31.98 30.74
CA GLU A 246 23.17 -33.15 31.18
C GLU A 246 24.59 -33.14 30.67
N ASN A 247 24.92 -32.33 29.68
CA ASN A 247 26.21 -32.29 28.94
C ASN A 247 26.54 -33.67 28.35
N THR A 248 25.57 -34.30 27.70
CA THR A 248 25.70 -35.60 27.05
C THR A 248 25.15 -35.58 25.64
N TYR A 249 25.70 -36.49 24.80
CA TYR A 249 25.18 -36.79 23.48
C TYR A 249 24.34 -38.05 23.43
N GLU A 250 23.28 -38.05 22.65
CA GLU A 250 22.54 -39.23 22.24
C GLU A 250 22.56 -39.34 20.71
N THR A 251 22.83 -40.53 20.16
CA THR A 251 22.64 -40.80 18.73
C THR A 251 21.18 -41.10 18.48
N VAL A 252 20.56 -40.31 17.62
CA VAL A 252 19.15 -40.48 17.25
C VAL A 252 19.03 -41.46 16.08
N MET A 253 19.81 -41.24 15.00
CA MET A 253 19.84 -42.15 13.86
C MET A 253 21.16 -42.06 13.08
N GLU A 254 21.53 -43.13 12.40
CA GLU A 254 22.60 -43.16 11.37
C GLU A 254 22.01 -43.68 10.09
N ILE A 255 22.38 -43.07 8.95
CA ILE A 255 21.88 -43.40 7.62
C ILE A 255 22.99 -43.37 6.58
N ASP A 256 22.74 -43.96 5.40
CA ASP A 256 23.69 -44.14 4.29
C ASP A 256 23.56 -43.06 3.19
N HIS A 257 22.96 -41.92 3.50
CA HIS A 257 22.81 -40.77 2.61
C HIS A 257 22.79 -39.46 3.43
N HIS A 258 22.86 -38.32 2.75
CA HIS A 258 22.94 -37.02 3.41
C HIS A 258 21.59 -36.53 3.97
N LEU A 259 21.67 -35.84 5.07
CA LEU A 259 20.61 -35.05 5.67
C LEU A 259 20.89 -33.56 5.41
N ASN A 260 19.91 -32.85 4.88
CA ASN A 260 20.15 -31.51 4.34
C ASN A 260 19.88 -30.38 5.34
N ASN A 261 18.83 -30.50 6.15
CA ASN A 261 18.43 -29.48 7.12
C ASN A 261 17.57 -30.10 8.22
N MET A 262 17.03 -29.27 9.13
CA MET A 262 16.04 -29.63 10.12
C MET A 262 15.04 -28.50 10.36
N THR A 263 13.82 -28.86 10.71
CA THR A 263 12.82 -27.90 11.20
C THR A 263 11.95 -28.59 12.27
N ILE A 264 11.40 -27.79 13.17
CA ILE A 264 10.50 -28.27 14.23
C ILE A 264 9.08 -27.89 13.81
N ASP A 265 8.12 -28.74 14.11
CA ASP A 265 6.71 -28.47 13.83
C ASP A 265 6.18 -27.26 14.63
N SER A 266 5.00 -26.79 14.27
CA SER A 266 4.41 -25.60 14.90
C SER A 266 4.06 -25.76 16.39
N LYS A 267 3.98 -27.01 16.86
CA LYS A 267 3.72 -27.33 18.28
C LYS A 267 5.01 -27.49 19.08
N GLY A 268 6.16 -27.61 18.42
CA GLY A 268 7.45 -27.88 19.07
C GLY A 268 7.64 -29.32 19.51
N GLU A 269 6.90 -30.25 18.91
CA GLU A 269 6.84 -31.67 19.33
C GLU A 269 7.63 -32.60 18.40
N LEU A 270 7.66 -32.29 17.08
CA LEU A 270 8.23 -33.17 16.06
C LEU A 270 9.37 -32.49 15.34
N VAL A 271 10.39 -33.28 14.93
CA VAL A 271 11.52 -32.80 14.14
C VAL A 271 11.46 -33.38 12.75
N TYR A 272 11.36 -32.52 11.75
CA TYR A 272 11.34 -32.86 10.32
C TYR A 272 12.72 -32.67 9.72
N ILE A 273 13.21 -33.67 9.01
CA ILE A 273 14.58 -33.75 8.51
C ILE A 273 14.56 -34.08 7.02
N PRO A 274 14.72 -33.10 6.12
CA PRO A 274 14.83 -33.31 4.68
C PRO A 274 16.13 -34.04 4.34
N SER A 275 16.03 -34.92 3.34
CA SER A 275 17.13 -35.75 2.86
C SER A 275 17.15 -35.88 1.33
N GLU A 276 18.19 -36.53 0.79
CA GLU A 276 18.27 -36.88 -0.65
C GLU A 276 17.12 -37.80 -1.10
N TYR A 277 16.49 -38.52 -0.16
CA TYR A 277 15.40 -39.48 -0.45
C TYR A 277 14.16 -39.13 0.38
N GLY A 278 13.49 -38.04 0.06
CA GLY A 278 12.34 -37.56 0.79
C GLY A 278 12.71 -36.92 2.16
N TYR A 279 12.02 -37.27 3.21
CA TYR A 279 12.28 -36.69 4.54
C TYR A 279 12.02 -37.68 5.66
N TYR A 280 12.59 -37.38 6.82
CA TYR A 280 12.35 -38.13 8.06
C TYR A 280 11.55 -37.28 9.05
N VAL A 281 10.77 -37.93 9.89
CA VAL A 281 10.10 -37.35 11.05
C VAL A 281 10.55 -38.05 12.29
N TYR A 282 11.12 -37.35 13.23
CA TYR A 282 11.53 -37.86 14.52
C TYR A 282 10.55 -37.41 15.59
N HIS A 283 10.14 -38.40 16.42
CA HIS A 283 9.25 -38.24 17.57
C HIS A 283 10.09 -38.26 18.85
N PRO A 284 10.47 -37.11 19.44
CA PRO A 284 11.34 -37.07 20.61
C PRO A 284 10.78 -37.83 21.83
N ASP A 285 9.47 -37.84 22.02
CA ASP A 285 8.80 -38.49 23.15
C ASP A 285 8.86 -40.04 23.08
N THR A 286 8.67 -40.60 21.89
CA THR A 286 8.68 -42.06 21.65
C THR A 286 10.03 -42.55 21.14
N LYS A 287 10.91 -41.66 20.70
CA LYS A 287 12.18 -41.92 20.02
C LYS A 287 12.02 -42.73 18.72
N GLU A 288 10.87 -42.65 18.09
CA GLU A 288 10.61 -43.26 16.81
C GLU A 288 11.04 -42.35 15.66
N VAL A 289 11.54 -42.95 14.60
CA VAL A 289 11.90 -42.29 13.33
C VAL A 289 11.02 -42.84 12.23
N GLU A 290 10.27 -42.00 11.57
CA GLU A 290 9.48 -42.35 10.40
C GLU A 290 10.18 -41.82 9.13
N HIS A 291 10.26 -42.64 8.08
CA HIS A 291 10.80 -42.24 6.78
C HIS A 291 9.70 -42.08 5.75
N VAL A 292 9.63 -40.91 5.10
CA VAL A 292 8.71 -40.61 4.02
C VAL A 292 9.52 -40.43 2.72
N PRO A 293 9.73 -41.53 1.95
CA PRO A 293 10.58 -41.50 0.76
C PRO A 293 9.91 -40.84 -0.44
N GLU A 294 8.58 -40.84 -0.48
CA GLU A 294 7.77 -40.27 -1.54
C GLU A 294 6.67 -39.42 -0.94
N VAL A 295 6.40 -38.28 -1.57
CA VAL A 295 5.32 -37.37 -1.17
C VAL A 295 4.10 -37.56 -2.07
N GLN A 296 2.91 -37.52 -1.51
CA GLN A 296 1.67 -37.57 -2.25
C GLN A 296 1.28 -36.17 -2.72
N LEU A 297 0.99 -36.01 -4.01
CA LEU A 297 0.54 -34.76 -4.58
C LEU A 297 -0.99 -34.63 -4.54
N SER A 298 -1.48 -33.39 -4.59
CA SER A 298 -2.91 -33.10 -4.58
C SER A 298 -3.68 -33.59 -5.82
N ASP A 299 -2.97 -33.97 -6.88
CA ASP A 299 -3.53 -34.61 -8.08
C ASP A 299 -3.57 -36.14 -7.99
N GLY A 300 -3.24 -36.72 -6.84
CA GLY A 300 -3.21 -38.15 -6.59
C GLY A 300 -1.96 -38.88 -7.06
N GLN A 301 -0.97 -38.16 -7.62
CA GLN A 301 0.32 -38.75 -8.00
C GLN A 301 1.27 -38.79 -6.79
N THR A 302 2.22 -39.74 -6.81
CA THR A 302 3.34 -39.76 -5.87
C THR A 302 4.60 -39.20 -6.51
N MET A 303 5.44 -38.55 -5.70
CA MET A 303 6.69 -37.94 -6.15
C MET A 303 7.83 -38.32 -5.22
N ALA A 304 8.82 -38.99 -5.75
CA ALA A 304 10.14 -39.14 -5.12
C ALA A 304 10.99 -37.93 -5.50
N THR A 305 11.57 -37.24 -4.52
CA THR A 305 12.38 -36.05 -4.76
C THR A 305 13.37 -35.81 -3.62
N ASP A 306 14.50 -35.20 -3.97
CA ASP A 306 15.46 -34.69 -3.01
C ASP A 306 14.85 -33.47 -2.30
N CYS A 307 14.80 -33.51 -0.99
CA CYS A 307 14.32 -32.43 -0.15
C CYS A 307 15.50 -31.66 0.45
N ASN A 308 15.64 -30.35 0.10
CA ASN A 308 16.77 -29.54 0.56
C ASN A 308 16.47 -28.83 1.89
N ALA A 309 15.25 -28.32 2.07
CA ALA A 309 14.86 -27.59 3.25
C ALA A 309 13.38 -27.76 3.55
N MET A 310 13.03 -27.62 4.81
CA MET A 310 11.65 -27.64 5.27
C MET A 310 11.39 -26.46 6.23
N THR A 311 10.16 -25.98 6.28
CA THR A 311 9.71 -25.00 7.26
C THR A 311 8.20 -25.08 7.44
N PHE A 312 7.72 -24.65 8.60
CA PHE A 312 6.30 -24.44 8.83
C PHE A 312 5.96 -22.95 8.67
N ASP A 313 4.83 -22.65 8.06
CA ASP A 313 4.32 -21.30 8.06
C ASP A 313 3.60 -20.96 9.38
N HIS A 314 3.18 -19.72 9.51
CA HIS A 314 2.48 -19.22 10.71
C HIS A 314 1.10 -19.86 10.94
N GLN A 315 0.58 -20.62 9.98
CA GLN A 315 -0.68 -21.35 10.06
C GLN A 315 -0.45 -22.85 10.31
N GLY A 316 0.82 -23.30 10.35
CA GLY A 316 1.21 -24.70 10.52
C GLY A 316 1.30 -25.51 9.22
N GLY A 317 1.18 -24.86 8.06
CA GLY A 317 1.40 -25.50 6.75
C GLY A 317 2.87 -25.85 6.56
N LEU A 318 3.13 -27.02 5.98
CA LEU A 318 4.49 -27.51 5.72
C LEU A 318 4.96 -27.15 4.31
N TRP A 319 6.11 -26.52 4.24
CA TRP A 319 6.78 -26.13 3.01
C TRP A 319 8.07 -26.91 2.84
N ILE A 320 8.27 -27.52 1.68
CA ILE A 320 9.45 -28.30 1.36
C ILE A 320 10.12 -27.71 0.11
N GLY A 321 11.35 -27.28 0.23
CA GLY A 321 12.21 -26.93 -0.91
C GLY A 321 12.84 -28.17 -1.51
N THR A 322 12.77 -28.32 -2.82
CA THR A 322 13.32 -29.48 -3.55
C THR A 322 14.42 -29.07 -4.51
N GLU A 323 15.29 -30.04 -4.88
CA GLU A 323 16.43 -29.76 -5.77
C GLU A 323 15.99 -29.40 -7.21
N LYS A 324 14.87 -29.93 -7.72
CA LYS A 324 14.49 -29.74 -9.13
C LYS A 324 12.99 -29.58 -9.39
N ARG A 325 12.16 -29.60 -8.34
CA ARG A 325 10.70 -29.60 -8.48
C ARG A 325 10.03 -28.32 -7.99
N GLY A 326 10.83 -27.35 -7.54
CA GLY A 326 10.35 -26.14 -6.89
C GLY A 326 10.08 -26.37 -5.42
N VAL A 327 8.99 -25.86 -4.93
CA VAL A 327 8.56 -25.97 -3.53
C VAL A 327 7.25 -26.75 -3.46
N LEU A 328 7.17 -27.63 -2.49
CA LEU A 328 5.97 -28.39 -2.19
C LEU A 328 5.31 -27.76 -0.93
N TYR A 329 4.01 -27.58 -0.99
CA TYR A 329 3.24 -27.05 0.13
C TYR A 329 2.16 -28.04 0.55
N ALA A 330 2.17 -28.45 1.81
CA ALA A 330 1.09 -29.20 2.43
C ALA A 330 0.40 -28.35 3.50
N ARG A 331 -0.90 -28.41 3.54
CA ARG A 331 -1.69 -27.71 4.54
C ARG A 331 -1.43 -28.23 5.95
N PRO A 332 -1.76 -27.45 7.01
CA PRO A 332 -1.42 -27.77 8.40
C PRO A 332 -1.98 -29.09 8.89
N HIS A 333 -3.04 -29.59 8.30
CA HIS A 333 -3.61 -30.90 8.65
C HIS A 333 -3.70 -31.72 7.38
N SER A 334 -3.14 -32.90 7.38
CA SER A 334 -3.40 -33.90 6.37
C SER A 334 -4.84 -34.34 6.51
N LEU A 335 -5.48 -34.39 5.38
CA LEU A 335 -6.89 -34.62 5.39
C LEU A 335 -7.14 -36.11 5.41
N SER A 336 -7.71 -36.52 6.48
CA SER A 336 -8.36 -37.82 6.59
C SER A 336 -9.60 -37.91 5.67
N ILE A 337 -9.68 -37.05 4.62
CA ILE A 337 -10.68 -37.17 3.57
C ILE A 337 -10.07 -37.95 2.40
N ARG A 338 -10.67 -39.06 2.05
CA ARG A 338 -10.27 -39.92 0.93
C ARG A 338 -11.37 -39.99 -0.09
N ALA A 339 -11.02 -39.81 -1.36
CA ALA A 339 -11.93 -40.01 -2.46
C ALA A 339 -11.52 -41.25 -3.26
N TYR A 340 -12.39 -42.24 -3.33
CA TYR A 340 -12.17 -43.48 -4.07
C TYR A 340 -12.93 -43.44 -5.37
N PRO A 341 -12.25 -43.53 -6.54
CA PRO A 341 -12.92 -43.61 -7.82
C PRO A 341 -13.69 -44.94 -7.95
N TRP A 342 -14.73 -44.99 -8.77
CA TRP A 342 -15.51 -46.22 -8.98
C TRP A 342 -14.71 -47.41 -9.49
N SER A 343 -13.49 -47.25 -9.94
CA SER A 343 -12.56 -48.32 -10.27
C SER A 343 -11.92 -48.98 -9.06
N ASP A 344 -12.04 -48.42 -7.87
CA ASP A 344 -11.55 -48.94 -6.59
C ASP A 344 -12.57 -49.90 -5.96
N ASP A 345 -12.13 -51.06 -5.46
CA ASP A 345 -13.00 -52.04 -4.79
C ASP A 345 -13.69 -51.47 -3.55
N ARG A 346 -13.08 -50.52 -2.85
CA ARG A 346 -13.71 -49.83 -1.70
C ARG A 346 -14.87 -48.97 -2.15
N ALA A 347 -14.71 -48.22 -3.23
CA ALA A 347 -15.80 -47.41 -3.78
C ALA A 347 -17.00 -48.28 -4.16
N MET A 348 -16.77 -49.44 -4.76
CA MET A 348 -17.84 -50.37 -5.07
C MET A 348 -18.54 -50.91 -3.82
N THR A 349 -17.81 -51.23 -2.77
CA THR A 349 -18.35 -51.67 -1.46
C THR A 349 -19.15 -50.56 -0.80
N TYR A 350 -18.60 -49.36 -0.72
CA TYR A 350 -19.27 -48.21 -0.10
C TYR A 350 -20.47 -47.74 -0.91
N GLY A 351 -20.38 -47.82 -2.23
CA GLY A 351 -21.50 -47.51 -3.13
C GLY A 351 -22.69 -48.45 -2.95
N ALA A 352 -22.42 -49.74 -2.71
CA ALA A 352 -23.49 -50.70 -2.39
C ALA A 352 -24.17 -50.35 -1.05
N MET A 353 -23.38 -49.96 -0.02
CA MET A 353 -23.92 -49.54 1.30
C MET A 353 -24.78 -48.25 1.14
N LEU A 354 -24.27 -47.28 0.39
CA LEU A 354 -24.99 -46.03 0.11
C LEU A 354 -26.25 -46.22 -0.73
N TYR A 355 -26.28 -47.26 -1.57
CA TYR A 355 -27.48 -47.62 -2.32
C TYR A 355 -28.58 -48.19 -1.42
N GLU A 356 -28.22 -49.01 -0.44
CA GLU A 356 -29.13 -49.62 0.54
C GLU A 356 -29.55 -48.64 1.64
N ALA A 357 -28.78 -47.51 1.83
CA ALA A 357 -29.12 -46.51 2.84
C ALA A 357 -30.53 -45.90 2.55
N PRO A 358 -31.34 -45.72 3.59
CA PRO A 358 -32.67 -45.15 3.44
C PRO A 358 -32.58 -43.69 2.93
N GLY A 359 -32.53 -43.54 1.63
CA GLY A 359 -32.61 -42.24 0.99
C GLY A 359 -34.04 -41.69 1.08
N ASN A 360 -34.17 -40.40 1.30
CA ASN A 360 -35.49 -39.76 1.26
C ASN A 360 -36.00 -39.71 -0.21
N THR A 361 -36.84 -40.67 -0.53
CA THR A 361 -37.39 -40.82 -1.91
C THR A 361 -38.62 -39.95 -2.15
N SER A 362 -39.08 -39.21 -1.13
CA SER A 362 -40.22 -38.29 -1.26
C SER A 362 -39.77 -36.95 -1.83
N ILE A 363 -40.45 -36.47 -2.87
CA ILE A 363 -40.29 -35.14 -3.39
C ILE A 363 -40.91 -34.17 -2.39
N SER A 364 -40.12 -33.45 -1.65
CA SER A 364 -40.59 -32.39 -0.78
C SER A 364 -40.37 -31.02 -1.43
N TYR A 365 -41.22 -30.07 -1.05
CA TYR A 365 -41.11 -28.68 -1.51
C TYR A 365 -41.05 -27.77 -0.28
N TYR A 366 -40.16 -26.80 -0.33
CA TYR A 366 -40.01 -25.77 0.70
C TYR A 366 -40.22 -24.39 0.05
N ASP A 367 -41.27 -23.68 0.44
CA ASP A 367 -41.68 -22.38 -0.16
C ASP A 367 -41.76 -22.44 -1.71
N GLY A 368 -42.26 -23.56 -2.28
CA GLY A 368 -42.37 -23.77 -3.72
C GLY A 368 -41.04 -24.19 -4.41
N ILE A 369 -39.94 -24.31 -3.66
CA ILE A 369 -38.66 -24.78 -4.15
C ILE A 369 -38.57 -26.28 -3.90
N ARG A 370 -38.19 -27.06 -4.91
CA ARG A 370 -37.97 -28.49 -4.77
C ARG A 370 -36.72 -28.74 -3.88
N ALA A 371 -36.91 -29.51 -2.80
CA ALA A 371 -35.78 -29.99 -2.00
C ALA A 371 -35.02 -31.09 -2.74
N ASN A 372 -33.70 -31.05 -2.71
CA ASN A 372 -32.83 -32.12 -3.18
C ASN A 372 -32.60 -33.18 -2.08
N CYS A 373 -32.54 -32.72 -0.83
CA CYS A 373 -32.42 -33.59 0.36
C CYS A 373 -33.09 -32.92 1.56
N GLU A 374 -33.47 -33.74 2.54
CA GLU A 374 -34.08 -33.25 3.78
C GLU A 374 -33.69 -34.15 4.94
N LEU A 375 -33.19 -33.54 6.02
CA LEU A 375 -33.07 -34.17 7.33
C LEU A 375 -34.22 -33.63 8.20
N THR A 376 -35.22 -34.48 8.45
CA THR A 376 -36.52 -34.08 9.06
C THR A 376 -36.32 -33.59 10.50
N SER A 377 -35.32 -34.14 11.22
CA SER A 377 -34.95 -33.74 12.60
C SER A 377 -33.56 -34.16 12.89
N ASP A 378 -32.70 -33.23 13.31
CA ASP A 378 -31.40 -33.56 13.96
C ASP A 378 -31.61 -33.85 15.45
N SER A 379 -30.53 -34.08 16.19
CA SER A 379 -30.59 -34.38 17.64
C SER A 379 -31.21 -33.26 18.50
N ARG A 380 -31.23 -32.01 17.96
CA ARG A 380 -31.81 -30.82 18.59
C ARG A 380 -33.27 -30.55 18.15
N GLY A 381 -33.76 -31.35 17.20
CA GLY A 381 -35.06 -31.14 16.61
C GLY A 381 -35.12 -30.12 15.51
N TRP A 382 -33.97 -29.71 14.95
CA TRP A 382 -33.91 -28.79 13.80
C TRP A 382 -34.16 -29.57 12.51
N LYS A 383 -34.93 -28.97 11.61
CA LYS A 383 -35.14 -29.47 10.28
C LYS A 383 -34.18 -28.81 9.29
N TRP A 384 -33.48 -29.63 8.51
CA TRP A 384 -32.52 -29.19 7.52
C TRP A 384 -32.98 -29.54 6.12
N ILE A 385 -33.04 -28.55 5.21
CA ILE A 385 -33.63 -28.71 3.88
C ILE A 385 -32.62 -28.19 2.85
N GLY A 386 -32.02 -29.09 2.12
CA GLY A 386 -31.09 -28.79 1.03
C GLY A 386 -31.85 -28.59 -0.28
N THR A 387 -31.59 -27.47 -0.94
CA THR A 387 -32.22 -27.07 -2.21
C THR A 387 -31.17 -26.67 -3.24
N ARG A 388 -31.62 -26.27 -4.43
CA ARG A 388 -30.74 -25.62 -5.44
C ARG A 388 -30.51 -24.12 -5.19
N LEU A 389 -31.12 -23.55 -4.17
CA LEU A 389 -31.00 -22.14 -3.78
C LEU A 389 -30.43 -21.98 -2.38
N GLY A 390 -29.71 -22.96 -1.89
CA GLY A 390 -29.07 -22.95 -0.57
C GLY A 390 -29.67 -23.97 0.40
N LEU A 391 -29.28 -23.85 1.63
CA LEU A 391 -29.67 -24.65 2.79
C LEU A 391 -30.64 -23.85 3.63
N PHE A 392 -31.80 -24.42 3.90
CA PHE A 392 -32.80 -23.86 4.82
C PHE A 392 -32.81 -24.69 6.11
N ILE A 393 -32.93 -24.02 7.24
CA ILE A 393 -32.94 -24.65 8.56
C ILE A 393 -34.15 -24.09 9.30
N GLU A 394 -35.05 -24.97 9.79
CA GLU A 394 -36.14 -24.60 10.65
C GLU A 394 -35.89 -25.09 12.07
N GLN A 395 -35.91 -24.18 13.01
CA GLN A 395 -35.72 -24.47 14.42
C GLN A 395 -37.07 -24.72 15.13
N PRO A 396 -37.11 -25.49 16.22
CA PRO A 396 -38.35 -25.79 16.95
C PRO A 396 -39.10 -24.53 17.43
N GLY A 397 -38.44 -23.41 17.60
CA GLY A 397 -39.01 -22.09 17.94
C GLY A 397 -39.69 -21.36 16.76
N GLY A 398 -39.63 -21.92 15.55
CA GLY A 398 -40.16 -21.31 14.33
C GLY A 398 -39.18 -20.33 13.66
N GLU A 399 -37.98 -20.20 14.17
CA GLU A 399 -36.90 -19.45 13.52
C GLU A 399 -36.44 -20.17 12.25
N LYS A 400 -36.23 -19.40 11.18
CA LYS A 400 -35.79 -19.88 9.87
C LYS A 400 -34.45 -19.27 9.52
N LEU A 401 -33.46 -20.11 9.26
CA LEU A 401 -32.17 -19.70 8.78
C LEU A 401 -31.98 -20.10 7.32
N HIS A 402 -31.28 -19.29 6.55
CA HIS A 402 -30.95 -19.56 5.16
C HIS A 402 -29.48 -19.34 4.91
N TYR A 403 -28.80 -20.36 4.43
CA TYR A 403 -27.41 -20.31 4.03
C TYR A 403 -27.25 -20.44 2.53
N SER A 404 -26.40 -19.58 1.95
CA SER A 404 -26.02 -19.53 0.55
C SER A 404 -24.51 -19.28 0.43
N ARG A 405 -24.01 -19.11 -0.76
CA ARG A 405 -22.60 -18.74 -0.95
C ARG A 405 -22.23 -17.41 -0.28
N SER A 406 -23.18 -16.50 -0.16
CA SER A 406 -22.93 -15.18 0.43
C SER A 406 -22.67 -15.21 1.95
N ASN A 407 -23.12 -16.26 2.64
CA ASN A 407 -23.05 -16.36 4.09
C ASN A 407 -22.53 -17.72 4.60
N GLY A 408 -21.73 -18.42 3.82
CA GLY A 408 -20.92 -19.52 4.35
C GLY A 408 -20.96 -20.84 3.59
N LEU A 409 -21.92 -21.12 2.71
CA LEU A 409 -21.89 -22.33 1.89
C LEU A 409 -20.83 -22.23 0.79
N ASN A 410 -20.21 -23.37 0.51
CA ASN A 410 -19.29 -23.49 -0.62
C ASN A 410 -20.00 -23.34 -1.98
N ASN A 411 -21.19 -23.94 -2.11
CA ASN A 411 -22.05 -23.85 -3.30
C ASN A 411 -23.52 -23.83 -2.89
N GLU A 412 -24.38 -23.21 -3.70
CA GLU A 412 -25.81 -23.09 -3.40
C GLU A 412 -26.60 -24.37 -3.62
N VAL A 413 -26.14 -25.29 -4.46
CA VAL A 413 -26.84 -26.54 -4.73
C VAL A 413 -26.44 -27.57 -3.69
N VAL A 414 -27.31 -27.81 -2.73
CA VAL A 414 -27.13 -28.79 -1.64
C VAL A 414 -27.68 -30.14 -2.05
N HIS A 415 -26.89 -31.20 -1.84
CA HIS A 415 -27.23 -32.57 -2.28
C HIS A 415 -27.47 -33.56 -1.13
N SER A 416 -26.68 -33.48 -0.05
CA SER A 416 -26.76 -34.41 1.08
C SER A 416 -26.49 -33.73 2.39
N ILE A 417 -27.11 -34.15 3.46
CA ILE A 417 -26.97 -33.58 4.82
C ILE A 417 -26.92 -34.75 5.81
N ILE A 418 -25.97 -34.67 6.75
CA ILE A 418 -25.83 -35.67 7.82
C ILE A 418 -25.33 -35.01 9.09
N GLU A 419 -25.82 -35.51 10.25
CA GLU A 419 -25.34 -35.17 11.58
C GLU A 419 -24.24 -36.16 12.01
N ASP A 420 -23.11 -35.66 12.59
CA ASP A 420 -22.06 -36.51 13.12
C ASP A 420 -22.30 -36.92 14.58
N GLN A 421 -21.38 -37.72 15.13
CA GLN A 421 -21.49 -38.20 16.52
C GLN A 421 -21.34 -37.10 17.58
N ASP A 422 -20.74 -35.98 17.23
CA ASP A 422 -20.57 -34.81 18.10
C ASP A 422 -21.72 -33.79 17.87
N HIS A 423 -22.78 -34.19 17.13
CA HIS A 423 -23.97 -33.40 16.80
C HIS A 423 -23.70 -32.17 15.91
N ASN A 424 -22.63 -32.17 15.12
CA ASN A 424 -22.36 -31.18 14.10
C ASN A 424 -22.91 -31.64 12.75
N MET A 425 -23.03 -30.70 11.81
CA MET A 425 -23.67 -30.98 10.54
C MET A 425 -22.67 -30.92 9.38
N TRP A 426 -22.83 -31.90 8.49
CA TRP A 426 -22.06 -32.03 7.26
C TRP A 426 -22.97 -31.97 6.05
N VAL A 427 -22.68 -31.08 5.12
CA VAL A 427 -23.53 -30.76 3.98
C VAL A 427 -22.72 -30.88 2.70
N ALA A 428 -23.09 -31.85 1.84
CA ALA A 428 -22.50 -31.98 0.51
C ALA A 428 -23.19 -31.07 -0.50
N THR A 429 -22.40 -30.41 -1.33
CA THR A 429 -22.87 -29.45 -2.34
C THR A 429 -22.38 -29.83 -3.74
N SER A 430 -22.74 -29.08 -4.79
CA SER A 430 -22.18 -29.31 -6.13
C SER A 430 -20.68 -28.99 -6.26
N CYS A 431 -20.06 -28.45 -5.20
CA CYS A 431 -18.63 -28.13 -5.21
C CYS A 431 -18.10 -28.23 -3.77
N GLY A 432 -17.87 -29.46 -3.31
CA GLY A 432 -17.32 -29.70 -1.99
C GLY A 432 -18.31 -29.94 -0.85
N ILE A 433 -17.79 -30.01 0.37
CA ILE A 433 -18.53 -30.33 1.60
C ILE A 433 -18.44 -29.16 2.56
N THR A 434 -19.56 -28.73 3.13
CA THR A 434 -19.62 -27.68 4.14
C THR A 434 -19.90 -28.30 5.52
N PHE A 435 -19.09 -27.95 6.51
CA PHE A 435 -19.23 -28.33 7.92
C PHE A 435 -19.84 -27.19 8.72
N PHE A 436 -20.77 -27.50 9.60
CA PHE A 436 -21.35 -26.55 10.55
C PHE A 436 -21.09 -27.01 11.99
N LEU A 437 -20.33 -26.24 12.73
CA LEU A 437 -20.14 -26.42 14.17
C LEU A 437 -21.30 -25.77 14.92
N ILE A 438 -21.95 -26.55 15.79
CA ILE A 438 -23.11 -26.06 16.53
C ILE A 438 -22.81 -26.18 18.02
N ASP A 439 -22.83 -25.05 18.70
CA ASP A 439 -22.61 -24.95 20.13
C ASP A 439 -23.72 -24.10 20.76
N ASP A 440 -24.20 -24.56 21.93
CA ASP A 440 -25.32 -23.94 22.68
C ASP A 440 -26.53 -23.56 21.80
N GLY A 441 -26.90 -24.45 20.84
CA GLY A 441 -28.02 -24.24 19.93
C GLY A 441 -27.82 -23.12 18.90
N LYS A 442 -26.57 -22.77 18.59
CA LYS A 442 -26.23 -21.80 17.56
C LYS A 442 -25.15 -22.34 16.63
N ILE A 443 -25.24 -21.99 15.39
CA ILE A 443 -24.13 -22.21 14.44
C ILE A 443 -23.05 -21.20 14.77
N VAL A 444 -21.92 -21.70 15.32
CA VAL A 444 -20.79 -20.85 15.75
C VAL A 444 -19.65 -20.82 14.75
N PHE A 445 -19.64 -21.78 13.80
CA PHE A 445 -18.54 -21.91 12.87
C PHE A 445 -18.98 -22.66 11.61
N ILE A 446 -18.50 -22.24 10.43
CA ILE A 446 -18.73 -22.92 9.16
C ILE A 446 -17.38 -23.14 8.49
N ASN A 447 -17.15 -24.35 8.01
CA ASN A 447 -15.94 -24.72 7.31
C ASN A 447 -16.26 -25.40 5.97
N ASN A 448 -15.53 -25.10 4.92
CA ASN A 448 -15.72 -25.65 3.58
C ASN A 448 -14.52 -26.49 3.15
N PHE A 449 -14.75 -27.71 2.74
CA PHE A 449 -13.79 -28.66 2.19
C PHE A 449 -13.95 -28.77 0.68
N THR A 450 -12.88 -28.63 -0.07
CA THR A 450 -12.86 -28.55 -1.53
C THR A 450 -11.84 -29.52 -2.13
N SER A 451 -11.59 -29.43 -3.43
CA SER A 451 -10.52 -30.21 -4.10
C SER A 451 -9.14 -30.01 -3.46
N ASN A 452 -8.95 -28.87 -2.86
CA ASN A 452 -7.75 -28.62 -2.03
C ASN A 452 -7.70 -29.46 -0.74
N ASP A 453 -8.80 -30.06 -0.37
CA ASP A 453 -8.97 -30.87 0.82
C ASP A 453 -9.27 -32.34 0.45
N ASN A 454 -8.78 -32.80 -0.70
CA ASN A 454 -9.05 -34.13 -1.28
C ASN A 454 -10.55 -34.45 -1.49
N VAL A 455 -11.41 -33.45 -1.48
CA VAL A 455 -12.80 -33.60 -1.91
C VAL A 455 -12.82 -33.42 -3.43
N PRO A 456 -13.35 -34.36 -4.20
CA PRO A 456 -13.35 -34.26 -5.67
C PRO A 456 -14.13 -33.03 -6.16
N ASP A 457 -13.61 -32.38 -7.19
CA ASP A 457 -14.24 -31.21 -7.84
C ASP A 457 -15.37 -31.63 -8.76
N GLU A 458 -16.39 -32.24 -8.17
CA GLU A 458 -17.56 -32.73 -8.85
C GLU A 458 -18.80 -32.64 -7.97
N SER A 459 -19.97 -32.86 -8.56
CA SER A 459 -21.24 -32.79 -7.85
C SER A 459 -21.47 -34.05 -7.01
N PHE A 460 -22.07 -33.89 -5.86
CA PHE A 460 -22.52 -35.02 -5.04
C PHE A 460 -23.91 -35.50 -5.47
N GLU A 461 -24.23 -36.73 -5.10
CA GLU A 461 -25.57 -37.34 -5.35
C GLU A 461 -26.56 -36.97 -4.23
N ASN A 462 -27.84 -36.80 -4.64
CA ASN A 462 -28.89 -36.41 -3.71
C ASN A 462 -29.17 -37.50 -2.67
N CYS A 463 -29.16 -37.15 -1.41
CA CYS A 463 -29.49 -38.03 -0.28
C CYS A 463 -28.59 -39.29 -0.20
N LYS A 464 -27.40 -39.27 -0.82
CA LYS A 464 -26.48 -40.39 -0.81
C LYS A 464 -25.35 -40.13 0.19
N VAL A 465 -25.68 -40.26 1.48
CA VAL A 465 -24.77 -40.07 2.62
C VAL A 465 -25.13 -41.07 3.74
N MET A 466 -24.16 -41.61 4.42
CA MET A 466 -24.32 -42.43 5.58
C MET A 466 -23.16 -42.29 6.55
N MET A 467 -23.38 -42.68 7.82
CA MET A 467 -22.34 -42.78 8.82
C MET A 467 -22.21 -44.25 9.26
N LEU A 468 -20.97 -44.71 9.30
CA LEU A 468 -20.61 -46.05 9.79
C LEU A 468 -20.61 -46.08 11.36
N ASP A 469 -20.57 -47.28 11.95
CA ASP A 469 -20.59 -47.47 13.41
C ASP A 469 -19.40 -46.81 14.14
N ASP A 470 -18.26 -46.66 13.47
CA ASP A 470 -17.06 -46.02 14.00
C ASP A 470 -17.09 -44.45 13.87
N GLY A 471 -18.17 -43.92 13.29
CA GLY A 471 -18.35 -42.47 13.04
C GLY A 471 -17.81 -42.01 11.70
N THR A 472 -17.27 -42.88 10.87
CA THR A 472 -16.84 -42.54 9.50
C THR A 472 -18.04 -42.18 8.62
N ILE A 473 -17.97 -41.05 7.93
CA ILE A 473 -19.00 -40.57 7.00
C ILE A 473 -18.61 -40.93 5.57
N LEU A 474 -19.56 -41.50 4.85
CA LEU A 474 -19.47 -41.80 3.43
C LEU A 474 -20.42 -40.90 2.67
N MET A 475 -19.92 -40.24 1.61
CA MET A 475 -20.74 -39.40 0.71
C MET A 475 -20.46 -39.80 -0.74
N GLN A 476 -21.55 -40.01 -1.51
CA GLN A 476 -21.42 -40.36 -2.93
C GLN A 476 -21.33 -39.10 -3.79
N ALA A 477 -20.24 -39.01 -4.55
CA ALA A 477 -20.09 -38.05 -5.66
C ALA A 477 -20.28 -38.78 -7.01
N VAL A 478 -20.25 -38.08 -8.12
CA VAL A 478 -20.54 -38.64 -9.47
C VAL A 478 -19.53 -39.71 -9.85
N GLU A 479 -18.24 -39.44 -9.69
CA GLU A 479 -17.17 -40.37 -10.11
C GLU A 479 -16.43 -41.02 -8.93
N HIS A 480 -16.74 -40.61 -7.68
CA HIS A 480 -16.04 -41.04 -6.47
C HIS A 480 -17.01 -41.34 -5.33
N VAL A 481 -16.51 -42.09 -4.36
CA VAL A 481 -17.07 -42.16 -3.01
C VAL A 481 -16.10 -41.48 -2.05
N VAL A 482 -16.57 -40.48 -1.31
CA VAL A 482 -15.77 -39.73 -0.34
C VAL A 482 -15.97 -40.33 1.05
N GLU A 483 -14.85 -40.66 1.72
CA GLU A 483 -14.77 -41.21 3.08
C GLU A 483 -14.02 -40.24 3.98
N PHE A 484 -14.56 -39.94 5.15
CA PHE A 484 -13.84 -39.21 6.20
C PHE A 484 -14.43 -39.51 7.58
N ASN A 485 -13.56 -39.40 8.59
CA ASN A 485 -14.02 -39.46 9.98
C ASN A 485 -13.91 -38.06 10.63
N PRO A 486 -15.05 -37.45 11.07
CA PRO A 486 -15.06 -36.13 11.70
C PRO A 486 -14.08 -35.98 12.89
N LYS A 487 -13.79 -37.06 13.62
CA LYS A 487 -12.85 -37.04 14.75
C LYS A 487 -11.43 -36.71 14.33
N ASN A 488 -11.02 -37.13 13.13
CA ASN A 488 -9.71 -36.87 12.58
C ASN A 488 -9.62 -35.44 12.00
N LEU A 489 -10.74 -34.71 11.92
CA LEU A 489 -10.82 -33.34 11.43
C LEU A 489 -11.08 -32.32 12.55
N LYS A 490 -10.98 -32.75 13.85
CA LYS A 490 -11.29 -31.87 15.00
C LYS A 490 -10.43 -30.62 15.04
N ASP A 491 -9.13 -30.73 14.76
CA ASP A 491 -8.21 -29.61 14.80
C ASP A 491 -8.50 -28.57 13.71
N VAL A 492 -9.06 -29.02 12.57
CA VAL A 492 -9.45 -28.16 11.45
C VAL A 492 -10.74 -27.40 11.71
N ASN A 493 -11.55 -27.92 12.63
CA ASN A 493 -12.88 -27.39 12.94
C ASN A 493 -12.89 -26.52 14.21
N VAL A 494 -11.70 -26.13 14.74
CA VAL A 494 -11.59 -25.30 15.93
C VAL A 494 -11.29 -23.83 15.54
N PRO A 495 -12.13 -22.87 15.95
CA PRO A 495 -11.97 -21.46 15.61
C PRO A 495 -10.65 -20.83 16.07
N HIS A 496 -9.96 -21.41 17.06
CA HIS A 496 -8.84 -20.78 17.75
C HIS A 496 -7.52 -20.75 16.97
N VAL A 497 -7.33 -21.60 15.97
CA VAL A 497 -6.05 -21.71 15.24
C VAL A 497 -5.91 -20.69 14.11
N ILE A 498 -7.00 -20.07 13.65
CA ILE A 498 -7.03 -19.40 12.37
C ILE A 498 -7.48 -17.91 12.42
N THR A 499 -7.76 -17.37 13.60
CA THR A 499 -8.35 -16.02 13.74
C THR A 499 -7.36 -14.86 13.62
N ASN A 500 -6.06 -15.11 13.51
CA ASN A 500 -5.03 -14.05 13.45
C ASN A 500 -4.48 -13.80 12.04
N LEU A 501 -5.36 -13.63 11.07
CA LEU A 501 -4.94 -13.18 9.75
C LEU A 501 -4.49 -11.72 9.82
N LYS A 502 -3.23 -11.47 9.42
CA LYS A 502 -2.60 -10.14 9.44
C LYS A 502 -2.47 -9.62 8.01
N PRO A 503 -3.42 -8.82 7.51
CA PRO A 503 -3.33 -8.32 6.15
C PRO A 503 -2.06 -7.49 5.96
N LYS A 504 -1.42 -7.67 4.79
CA LYS A 504 -0.24 -6.94 4.35
C LYS A 504 -0.50 -6.30 3.00
N LEU A 505 -0.03 -5.08 2.82
CA LEU A 505 0.03 -4.48 1.49
C LEU A 505 1.14 -5.18 0.70
N VAL A 506 0.80 -5.83 -0.40
CA VAL A 506 1.77 -6.60 -1.20
C VAL A 506 2.07 -5.95 -2.55
N ARG A 507 1.14 -5.16 -3.08
CA ARG A 507 1.30 -4.46 -4.36
C ARG A 507 0.53 -3.15 -4.35
N MET A 508 1.05 -2.18 -5.04
CA MET A 508 0.39 -0.91 -5.31
C MET A 508 0.49 -0.55 -6.78
N LEU A 509 -0.62 -0.17 -7.38
CA LEU A 509 -0.66 0.46 -8.69
C LEU A 509 -0.93 1.95 -8.53
N MET A 510 -0.27 2.77 -9.32
CA MET A 510 -0.53 4.20 -9.49
C MET A 510 -0.80 4.50 -10.95
N ASN A 511 -1.96 5.04 -11.26
CA ASN A 511 -2.41 5.28 -12.62
C ASN A 511 -2.24 4.06 -13.55
N GLY A 512 -2.46 2.83 -12.99
CA GLY A 512 -2.34 1.55 -13.71
C GLY A 512 -0.92 0.97 -13.81
N ASN A 513 0.11 1.67 -13.31
CA ASN A 513 1.49 1.19 -13.30
C ASN A 513 1.94 0.73 -11.91
N ASP A 514 2.77 -0.30 -11.86
CA ASP A 514 3.33 -0.80 -10.60
C ASP A 514 4.24 0.22 -9.93
N VAL A 515 4.04 0.41 -8.63
CA VAL A 515 4.90 1.22 -7.78
C VAL A 515 5.97 0.32 -7.15
N VAL A 516 7.23 0.66 -7.40
CA VAL A 516 8.39 -0.05 -6.87
C VAL A 516 8.97 0.72 -5.69
N ALA A 517 9.23 0.04 -4.59
CA ALA A 517 9.81 0.62 -3.38
C ALA A 517 11.17 1.30 -3.64
N GLY A 518 11.33 2.52 -3.11
CA GLY A 518 12.54 3.32 -3.25
C GLY A 518 12.81 3.87 -4.65
N LYS A 519 11.89 3.70 -5.61
CA LYS A 519 11.96 4.32 -6.93
C LYS A 519 11.34 5.71 -6.91
N GLU A 520 12.00 6.64 -7.59
CA GLU A 520 11.47 7.99 -7.77
C GLU A 520 10.43 8.04 -8.90
N TYR A 521 9.34 8.72 -8.62
CA TYR A 521 8.26 9.04 -9.56
C TYR A 521 8.06 10.55 -9.56
N ASP A 522 8.32 11.20 -10.68
CA ASP A 522 8.25 12.66 -10.82
C ASP A 522 9.05 13.43 -9.76
N GLY A 523 10.23 12.91 -9.40
CA GLY A 523 11.16 13.53 -8.46
C GLY A 523 10.80 13.37 -6.98
N HIS A 524 9.99 12.36 -6.62
CA HIS A 524 9.81 11.94 -5.22
C HIS A 524 9.58 10.43 -5.11
N VAL A 525 9.87 9.88 -3.95
CA VAL A 525 9.64 8.48 -3.62
C VAL A 525 8.25 8.34 -2.99
N ILE A 526 7.39 7.50 -3.60
CA ILE A 526 6.02 7.26 -3.12
C ILE A 526 6.05 6.36 -1.88
N VAL A 527 6.84 5.29 -1.92
CA VAL A 527 7.06 4.34 -0.84
C VAL A 527 8.57 4.12 -0.68
N ASP A 528 9.06 4.25 0.54
CA ASP A 528 10.50 4.23 0.85
C ASP A 528 11.03 2.85 1.26
N ARG A 529 10.14 1.91 1.54
CA ARG A 529 10.46 0.55 2.03
C ARG A 529 9.63 -0.50 1.30
N ALA A 530 9.93 -1.78 1.54
CA ALA A 530 9.20 -2.90 0.93
C ALA A 530 7.68 -2.79 1.16
N MET A 531 6.88 -3.16 0.14
CA MET A 531 5.42 -3.00 0.20
C MET A 531 4.80 -3.58 1.47
N THR A 532 5.27 -4.75 1.92
CA THR A 532 4.78 -5.42 3.13
C THR A 532 5.12 -4.71 4.44
N ARG A 533 5.97 -3.68 4.38
CA ARG A 533 6.44 -2.87 5.51
C ARG A 533 6.00 -1.40 5.41
N VAL A 534 5.26 -1.05 4.36
CA VAL A 534 4.74 0.31 4.15
C VAL A 534 3.58 0.58 5.09
N GLU A 535 3.62 1.70 5.76
CA GLU A 535 2.52 2.25 6.56
C GLU A 535 2.06 3.61 6.01
N HIS A 536 2.99 4.34 5.37
CA HIS A 536 2.75 5.66 4.81
C HIS A 536 3.00 5.68 3.30
N ILE A 537 2.04 6.17 2.55
CA ILE A 537 2.08 6.33 1.09
C ILE A 537 1.98 7.82 0.78
N ASN A 538 3.00 8.39 0.12
CA ASN A 538 3.06 9.81 -0.19
C ASN A 538 2.81 10.06 -1.68
N LEU A 539 1.70 10.71 -2.01
CA LEU A 539 1.27 11.00 -3.37
C LEU A 539 1.33 12.49 -3.67
N LYS A 540 1.59 12.84 -4.92
CA LYS A 540 1.34 14.18 -5.46
C LYS A 540 -0.14 14.31 -5.84
N SER A 541 -0.59 15.54 -6.02
CA SER A 541 -1.98 15.85 -6.35
C SER A 541 -2.47 15.27 -7.69
N ASP A 542 -1.58 14.98 -8.62
CA ASP A 542 -1.84 14.34 -9.91
C ASP A 542 -1.75 12.81 -9.88
N GLN A 543 -1.22 12.24 -8.79
CA GLN A 543 -1.11 10.82 -8.52
C GLN A 543 -2.30 10.30 -7.69
N ASN A 544 -3.49 10.75 -7.99
CA ASN A 544 -4.69 10.60 -7.16
C ASN A 544 -5.54 9.36 -7.47
N SER A 545 -5.03 8.45 -8.29
CA SER A 545 -5.70 7.19 -8.66
C SER A 545 -4.75 6.05 -8.37
N ILE A 546 -5.07 5.28 -7.32
CA ILE A 546 -4.26 4.15 -6.87
C ILE A 546 -5.12 2.89 -6.72
N ALA A 547 -4.49 1.73 -6.79
CA ALA A 547 -5.08 0.48 -6.35
C ALA A 547 -4.11 -0.22 -5.40
N LEU A 548 -4.59 -0.54 -4.22
CA LEU A 548 -3.86 -1.24 -3.18
C LEU A 548 -4.23 -2.72 -3.22
N THR A 549 -3.24 -3.60 -3.24
CA THR A 549 -3.48 -5.05 -3.18
C THR A 549 -3.02 -5.58 -1.82
N PHE A 550 -3.94 -6.16 -1.09
CA PHE A 550 -3.69 -6.75 0.22
C PHE A 550 -3.71 -8.26 0.15
N SER A 551 -2.80 -8.89 0.88
CA SER A 551 -2.79 -10.32 1.15
C SER A 551 -2.94 -10.56 2.66
N ALA A 552 -3.81 -11.47 3.03
CA ALA A 552 -3.91 -11.95 4.41
C ALA A 552 -2.82 -12.99 4.74
N LEU A 553 -1.96 -13.35 3.76
CA LEU A 553 -1.01 -14.46 3.83
C LEU A 553 -1.67 -15.76 4.31
N ASN A 554 -2.92 -15.95 3.86
CA ASN A 554 -3.69 -17.14 4.17
C ASN A 554 -3.33 -18.26 3.18
N TYR A 555 -2.31 -19.05 3.52
CA TYR A 555 -1.89 -20.18 2.70
C TYR A 555 -2.82 -21.38 2.85
N TYR A 556 -3.47 -21.47 4.00
CA TYR A 556 -4.37 -22.57 4.33
C TYR A 556 -5.62 -22.59 3.46
N ARG A 557 -6.34 -21.46 3.38
CA ARG A 557 -7.61 -21.34 2.64
C ARG A 557 -7.74 -19.98 1.96
N PRO A 558 -6.94 -19.71 0.93
CA PRO A 558 -6.91 -18.38 0.31
C PRO A 558 -8.28 -17.96 -0.22
N ILE A 559 -9.05 -18.86 -0.84
CA ILE A 559 -10.39 -18.58 -1.39
C ILE A 559 -11.41 -18.19 -0.32
N GLN A 560 -11.25 -18.67 0.92
CA GLN A 560 -12.14 -18.37 2.05
C GLN A 560 -11.72 -17.15 2.85
N THR A 561 -10.90 -16.28 2.27
CA THR A 561 -10.50 -15.06 2.95
C THR A 561 -11.56 -13.98 2.76
N TYR A 562 -12.08 -13.49 3.87
CA TYR A 562 -12.93 -12.32 3.94
C TYR A 562 -12.09 -11.12 4.36
N TYR A 563 -12.32 -9.99 3.73
CA TYR A 563 -11.73 -8.72 4.13
C TYR A 563 -12.83 -7.75 4.49
N ARG A 564 -12.60 -6.92 5.51
CA ARG A 564 -13.37 -5.70 5.68
C ARG A 564 -12.44 -4.51 5.61
N VAL A 565 -12.87 -3.49 4.87
CA VAL A 565 -12.11 -2.25 4.67
C VAL A 565 -12.94 -1.08 5.12
N ARG A 566 -12.30 -0.13 5.78
CA ARG A 566 -12.86 1.15 6.17
C ARG A 566 -11.86 2.24 5.84
N VAL A 567 -12.31 3.31 5.18
CA VAL A 567 -11.54 4.54 4.97
C VAL A 567 -12.28 5.67 5.67
N LYS A 568 -11.71 6.17 6.76
CA LYS A 568 -12.38 7.14 7.65
C LYS A 568 -12.87 8.40 6.92
N GLU A 569 -12.11 8.87 5.93
CA GLU A 569 -12.37 10.10 5.18
C GLU A 569 -13.34 9.92 4.01
N LEU A 570 -13.62 8.68 3.57
CA LEU A 570 -14.53 8.37 2.45
C LEU A 570 -15.89 7.84 2.89
N GLY A 571 -16.04 7.52 4.18
CA GLY A 571 -17.26 6.99 4.74
C GLY A 571 -16.91 5.98 5.83
N ASN A 572 -17.11 6.28 7.07
CA ASN A 572 -16.59 5.52 8.22
C ASN A 572 -17.27 4.13 8.43
N GLU A 573 -17.88 3.58 7.40
CA GLU A 573 -18.55 2.28 7.45
C GLU A 573 -17.63 1.16 6.95
N TRP A 574 -17.73 -0.01 7.58
CA TRP A 574 -17.02 -1.19 7.12
C TRP A 574 -17.69 -1.79 5.88
N GLN A 575 -16.89 -2.03 4.86
CA GLN A 575 -17.30 -2.74 3.65
C GLN A 575 -16.64 -4.11 3.62
N VAL A 576 -17.42 -5.16 3.45
CA VAL A 576 -16.95 -6.56 3.45
C VAL A 576 -16.77 -7.06 2.02
N TYR A 577 -15.65 -7.72 1.77
CA TYR A 577 -15.24 -8.27 0.48
C TYR A 577 -14.82 -9.72 0.63
N SER A 578 -15.23 -10.56 -0.30
CA SER A 578 -14.76 -11.95 -0.40
C SER A 578 -14.81 -12.41 -1.86
N THR A 579 -14.19 -13.51 -2.17
CA THR A 579 -14.22 -14.12 -3.50
C THR A 579 -15.65 -14.41 -3.98
N SER A 580 -16.56 -14.72 -3.06
CA SER A 580 -17.96 -15.04 -3.38
C SER A 580 -18.85 -13.82 -3.55
N THR A 581 -18.51 -12.68 -2.93
CA THR A 581 -19.39 -11.50 -2.88
C THR A 581 -18.87 -10.33 -3.73
N SER A 582 -17.61 -10.35 -4.13
CA SER A 582 -16.97 -9.22 -4.80
C SER A 582 -15.88 -9.66 -5.78
N SER A 583 -15.85 -9.06 -6.96
CA SER A 583 -14.74 -9.21 -7.92
C SER A 583 -13.43 -8.55 -7.47
N GLN A 584 -13.44 -7.86 -6.34
CA GLN A 584 -12.26 -7.22 -5.76
C GLN A 584 -11.38 -8.20 -4.98
N VAL A 585 -11.90 -9.35 -4.58
CA VAL A 585 -11.10 -10.45 -4.04
C VAL A 585 -10.96 -11.51 -5.13
N ASP A 586 -9.73 -11.81 -5.49
CA ASP A 586 -9.45 -12.77 -6.54
C ASP A 586 -9.53 -14.24 -6.07
N ASP A 587 -9.34 -15.18 -7.00
CA ASP A 587 -9.38 -16.63 -6.77
C ASP A 587 -8.29 -17.17 -5.84
N ARG A 588 -7.32 -16.33 -5.46
CA ARG A 588 -6.26 -16.66 -4.51
C ARG A 588 -6.33 -15.86 -3.22
N GLY A 589 -7.46 -15.20 -2.98
CA GLY A 589 -7.73 -14.47 -1.75
C GLY A 589 -6.95 -13.16 -1.60
N LEU A 590 -6.55 -12.50 -2.70
CA LEU A 590 -5.98 -11.16 -2.65
C LEU A 590 -7.07 -10.11 -2.84
N LEU A 591 -7.08 -9.10 -1.98
CA LEU A 591 -7.99 -7.97 -2.09
C LEU A 591 -7.36 -6.86 -2.94
N HIS A 592 -8.02 -6.48 -4.03
CA HIS A 592 -7.67 -5.34 -4.89
C HIS A 592 -8.59 -4.16 -4.56
N TYR A 593 -8.09 -3.20 -3.83
CA TYR A 593 -8.87 -2.05 -3.36
C TYR A 593 -8.51 -0.77 -4.14
N PRO A 594 -9.37 -0.33 -5.10
CA PRO A 594 -9.13 0.88 -5.86
C PRO A 594 -9.54 2.12 -5.08
N MET A 595 -8.72 3.14 -5.11
CA MET A 595 -9.01 4.49 -4.60
C MET A 595 -8.78 5.48 -5.74
N VAL A 596 -9.84 6.12 -6.21
CA VAL A 596 -9.81 7.00 -7.39
C VAL A 596 -10.27 8.41 -7.07
N ASN A 597 -9.70 9.39 -7.78
CA ASN A 597 -10.03 10.81 -7.60
C ASN A 597 -9.83 11.31 -6.16
N LEU A 598 -8.78 10.86 -5.51
CA LEU A 598 -8.43 11.29 -4.17
C LEU A 598 -8.17 12.80 -4.15
N LYS A 599 -8.82 13.49 -3.22
CA LYS A 599 -8.58 14.92 -2.96
C LYS A 599 -7.32 15.06 -2.09
N PRO A 600 -6.65 16.22 -2.11
CA PRO A 600 -5.58 16.48 -1.15
C PRO A 600 -6.01 16.29 0.29
N GLY A 601 -5.20 15.58 1.06
CA GLY A 601 -5.48 15.23 2.46
C GLY A 601 -4.93 13.86 2.84
N ASP A 602 -5.17 13.45 4.06
CA ASP A 602 -4.79 12.14 4.60
C ASP A 602 -5.98 11.19 4.57
N TYR A 603 -5.74 9.95 4.17
CA TYR A 603 -6.73 8.88 4.15
C TYR A 603 -6.23 7.71 4.99
N HIS A 604 -7.00 7.32 5.99
CA HIS A 604 -6.69 6.20 6.86
C HIS A 604 -7.42 4.95 6.36
N VAL A 605 -6.69 4.09 5.68
CA VAL A 605 -7.20 2.83 5.14
C VAL A 605 -6.99 1.75 6.18
N GLU A 606 -8.05 1.33 6.84
CA GLU A 606 -8.03 0.25 7.83
C GLU A 606 -8.54 -1.04 7.16
N VAL A 607 -7.77 -2.12 7.27
CA VAL A 607 -8.09 -3.42 6.67
C VAL A 607 -8.02 -4.49 7.74
N GLN A 608 -9.02 -5.35 7.78
CA GLN A 608 -9.01 -6.56 8.58
C GLN A 608 -9.28 -7.75 7.68
N ALA A 609 -8.75 -8.90 8.06
CA ALA A 609 -8.96 -10.16 7.36
C ALA A 609 -9.49 -11.22 8.33
N SER A 610 -10.39 -12.06 7.84
CA SER A 610 -10.97 -13.16 8.59
C SER A 610 -11.25 -14.35 7.68
N LEU A 611 -11.37 -15.54 8.25
CA LEU A 611 -11.89 -16.72 7.52
C LEU A 611 -13.42 -16.80 7.55
N PHE A 612 -14.07 -15.88 8.28
CA PHE A 612 -15.51 -15.90 8.49
C PHE A 612 -16.13 -14.54 8.22
N PRO A 613 -17.33 -14.47 7.62
CA PRO A 613 -17.97 -13.22 7.26
C PRO A 613 -18.37 -12.36 8.47
N ASP A 614 -18.65 -12.99 9.62
CA ASP A 614 -19.22 -12.33 10.79
C ASP A 614 -18.29 -12.31 12.01
N GLN A 615 -17.07 -12.86 11.88
CA GLN A 615 -16.10 -12.90 13.00
C GLN A 615 -14.99 -11.89 12.78
N TRP A 616 -15.15 -10.72 13.41
CA TRP A 616 -14.20 -9.62 13.31
C TRP A 616 -13.68 -9.26 14.70
N GLN A 617 -12.40 -8.92 14.76
CA GLN A 617 -11.81 -8.39 15.98
C GLN A 617 -12.22 -6.92 16.15
N GLU A 618 -13.17 -6.63 17.04
CA GLU A 618 -13.73 -5.27 17.17
C GLU A 618 -12.87 -4.36 18.05
N ASP A 619 -12.22 -4.89 19.09
CA ASP A 619 -11.47 -4.12 20.09
C ASP A 619 -9.95 -4.35 20.02
N LEU A 620 -9.37 -4.29 18.82
CA LEU A 620 -7.91 -4.30 18.70
C LEU A 620 -7.32 -3.00 19.26
N PRO A 621 -6.29 -3.07 20.12
CA PRO A 621 -5.46 -1.92 20.47
C PRO A 621 -4.92 -1.23 19.22
N ASP A 622 -4.67 0.08 19.26
CA ASP A 622 -4.25 0.86 18.08
C ASP A 622 -2.94 0.34 17.47
N ASP A 623 -2.05 -0.23 18.26
CA ASP A 623 -0.79 -0.85 17.83
C ASP A 623 -0.97 -2.21 17.10
N GLN A 624 -2.16 -2.80 17.19
CA GLN A 624 -2.52 -4.06 16.52
C GLN A 624 -3.47 -3.85 15.33
N ARG A 625 -3.86 -2.61 15.04
CA ARG A 625 -4.67 -2.28 13.88
C ARG A 625 -3.81 -2.16 12.62
N PHE A 626 -4.28 -2.73 11.54
CA PHE A 626 -3.63 -2.62 10.24
C PHE A 626 -4.18 -1.41 9.50
N VAL A 627 -3.47 -0.29 9.63
CA VAL A 627 -3.86 1.01 9.07
C VAL A 627 -2.76 1.51 8.15
N TRP A 628 -3.11 1.89 6.93
CA TRP A 628 -2.23 2.56 5.98
C TRP A 628 -2.68 4.00 5.81
N ILE A 629 -1.72 4.92 5.89
CA ILE A 629 -1.98 6.34 5.72
C ILE A 629 -1.57 6.75 4.31
N VAL A 630 -2.55 7.15 3.49
CA VAL A 630 -2.32 7.67 2.15
C VAL A 630 -2.39 9.18 2.20
N HIS A 631 -1.24 9.83 2.10
CA HIS A 631 -1.11 11.28 2.08
C HIS A 631 -1.08 11.80 0.65
N VAL A 632 -2.07 12.60 0.24
CA VAL A 632 -2.12 13.27 -1.05
C VAL A 632 -1.77 14.73 -0.85
N LYS A 633 -0.63 15.17 -1.39
CA LYS A 633 -0.15 16.55 -1.28
C LYS A 633 -1.09 17.53 -1.98
N GLU A 634 -1.23 18.72 -1.40
CA GLU A 634 -1.91 19.80 -2.09
C GLU A 634 -1.16 20.21 -3.36
N PRO A 635 -1.89 20.55 -4.45
CA PRO A 635 -1.26 21.07 -5.66
C PRO A 635 -0.56 22.39 -5.34
N TRP A 636 0.59 22.63 -5.99
CA TRP A 636 1.45 23.78 -5.74
C TRP A 636 0.71 25.14 -5.81
N TRP A 637 -0.37 25.21 -6.60
CA TRP A 637 -1.20 26.42 -6.72
C TRP A 637 -2.16 26.65 -5.53
N ARG A 638 -2.31 25.69 -4.64
CA ARG A 638 -3.09 25.80 -3.38
C ARG A 638 -2.22 25.98 -2.15
N THR A 639 -0.90 26.02 -2.31
CA THR A 639 -0.01 26.23 -1.18
C THR A 639 -0.14 27.65 -0.61
N THR A 640 -0.14 27.77 0.70
CA THR A 640 -0.17 29.08 1.41
C THR A 640 0.91 30.04 0.91
N GLY A 641 2.07 29.51 0.54
CA GLY A 641 3.17 30.29 -0.06
C GLY A 641 2.79 30.98 -1.36
N LEU A 642 2.02 30.32 -2.24
CA LEU A 642 1.56 30.94 -3.49
C LEU A 642 0.51 32.01 -3.24
N TYR A 643 -0.42 31.80 -2.30
CA TYR A 643 -1.40 32.82 -1.94
C TYR A 643 -0.73 34.07 -1.34
N VAL A 644 0.30 33.89 -0.50
CA VAL A 644 1.13 34.99 0.01
C VAL A 644 1.86 35.70 -1.14
N LEU A 645 2.45 34.96 -2.06
CA LEU A 645 3.11 35.53 -3.23
C LEU A 645 2.15 36.31 -4.12
N LEU A 646 0.97 35.74 -4.42
CA LEU A 646 -0.07 36.42 -5.21
C LEU A 646 -0.59 37.66 -4.48
N GLY A 647 -0.76 37.59 -3.16
CA GLY A 647 -1.11 38.73 -2.33
C GLY A 647 -0.04 39.84 -2.37
N ALA A 648 1.23 39.46 -2.27
CA ALA A 648 2.36 40.40 -2.40
C ALA A 648 2.43 41.03 -3.80
N VAL A 649 2.23 40.25 -4.85
CA VAL A 649 2.18 40.75 -6.23
C VAL A 649 0.99 41.69 -6.41
N LEU A 650 -0.19 41.35 -5.92
CA LEU A 650 -1.37 42.21 -5.96
C LEU A 650 -1.13 43.50 -5.20
N LEU A 651 -0.55 43.43 -4.01
CA LEU A 651 -0.17 44.61 -3.22
C LEU A 651 0.84 45.49 -3.97
N ALA A 652 1.86 44.89 -4.59
CA ALA A 652 2.83 45.61 -5.40
C ALA A 652 2.16 46.32 -6.59
N LEU A 653 1.25 45.65 -7.29
CA LEU A 653 0.45 46.22 -8.34
C LEU A 653 -0.43 47.38 -7.88
N LEU A 654 -1.04 47.24 -6.71
CA LEU A 654 -1.82 48.34 -6.11
C LEU A 654 -0.95 49.53 -5.73
N ILE A 655 0.24 49.32 -5.19
CA ILE A 655 1.23 50.37 -4.86
C ILE A 655 1.67 51.07 -6.14
N VAL A 656 2.02 50.32 -7.20
CA VAL A 656 2.40 50.87 -8.50
C VAL A 656 1.26 51.68 -9.12
N ASN A 657 0.04 51.13 -9.09
CA ASN A 657 -1.15 51.80 -9.57
C ASN A 657 -1.43 53.09 -8.80
N PHE A 658 -1.33 53.05 -7.45
CA PHE A 658 -1.47 54.22 -6.59
C PHE A 658 -0.37 55.28 -6.87
N TYR A 659 0.87 54.84 -7.10
CA TYR A 659 1.96 55.75 -7.49
C TYR A 659 1.67 56.43 -8.83
N PHE A 660 1.24 55.68 -9.86
CA PHE A 660 0.87 56.24 -11.14
C PHE A 660 -0.37 57.14 -11.06
N PHE A 661 -1.36 56.77 -10.26
CA PHE A 661 -2.53 57.57 -10.01
C PHE A 661 -2.16 58.92 -9.36
N ASN A 662 -1.34 58.90 -8.28
CA ASN A 662 -0.86 60.13 -7.67
C ASN A 662 0.00 60.98 -8.59
N LYS A 663 0.89 60.34 -9.36
CA LYS A 663 1.70 61.05 -10.36
C LYS A 663 0.83 61.70 -11.44
N ASN A 664 -0.15 60.99 -11.91
CA ASN A 664 -1.10 61.49 -12.92
C ASN A 664 -1.98 62.60 -12.36
N THR A 665 -2.42 62.49 -11.13
CA THR A 665 -3.20 63.48 -10.44
C THR A 665 -2.37 64.77 -10.23
N ARG A 666 -1.10 64.63 -9.79
CA ARG A 666 -0.17 65.77 -9.65
C ARG A 666 0.10 66.46 -10.98
N MET A 667 0.28 65.73 -12.03
CA MET A 667 0.47 66.30 -13.38
C MET A 667 -0.78 67.01 -13.88
N ARG A 668 -1.99 66.50 -13.61
CA ARG A 668 -3.27 67.14 -13.94
C ARG A 668 -3.47 68.46 -13.15
N VAL A 669 -3.19 68.47 -11.84
CA VAL A 669 -3.26 69.65 -11.01
C VAL A 669 -2.29 70.71 -11.49
N ARG A 670 -1.05 70.40 -11.83
CA ARG A 670 -0.05 71.31 -12.38
C ARG A 670 -0.48 71.87 -13.71
N ARG A 671 -1.02 71.06 -14.62
CA ARG A 671 -1.53 71.51 -15.93
C ARG A 671 -2.72 72.43 -15.82
N ASN A 672 -3.65 72.19 -14.90
CA ASN A 672 -4.79 73.07 -14.67
C ASN A 672 -4.35 74.39 -14.04
N SER A 673 -3.29 74.42 -13.22
CA SER A 673 -2.70 75.66 -12.67
C SER A 673 -2.07 76.49 -13.79
N GLU A 674 -1.28 75.87 -14.68
CA GLU A 674 -0.66 76.54 -15.81
C GLU A 674 -1.72 77.02 -16.82
N GLU A 675 -2.81 76.30 -17.09
CA GLU A 675 -3.93 76.73 -17.90
C GLU A 675 -4.69 77.94 -17.26
N GLY A 676 -4.86 77.94 -15.96
CA GLY A 676 -5.48 79.04 -15.17
C GLY A 676 -4.68 80.30 -15.24
N ASP A 677 -3.35 80.22 -15.22
CA ASP A 677 -2.44 81.36 -15.35
C ASP A 677 -2.47 81.94 -16.79
N ILE A 678 -2.56 81.05 -17.80
CA ILE A 678 -2.69 81.50 -19.19
C ILE A 678 -4.04 82.26 -19.43
N ILE A 679 -5.15 81.71 -18.84
CA ILE A 679 -6.46 82.37 -18.91
C ILE A 679 -6.45 83.71 -18.21
N ARG A 680 -5.79 83.89 -17.09
CA ARG A 680 -5.62 85.14 -16.40
C ARG A 680 -4.81 86.13 -17.26
N LYS A 681 -3.78 85.68 -17.95
CA LYS A 681 -2.99 86.47 -18.84
C LYS A 681 -3.81 86.93 -20.05
N ILE A 682 -4.61 86.05 -20.64
CA ILE A 682 -5.53 86.35 -21.74
C ILE A 682 -6.54 87.44 -21.32
N ARG A 683 -7.10 87.30 -20.14
CA ARG A 683 -8.03 88.27 -19.56
C ARG A 683 -7.37 89.63 -19.37
N PHE A 684 -6.20 89.69 -18.79
CA PHE A 684 -5.40 90.92 -18.65
C PHE A 684 -5.08 91.60 -19.99
N PHE A 685 -4.79 90.81 -21.00
CA PHE A 685 -4.58 91.36 -22.38
C PHE A 685 -5.88 91.80 -23.01
N ALA A 686 -7.00 91.12 -22.80
CA ALA A 686 -8.29 91.57 -23.33
C ALA A 686 -8.75 92.90 -22.74
N GLU A 687 -8.63 93.03 -21.41
CA GLU A 687 -8.97 94.35 -20.74
C GLU A 687 -8.07 95.49 -21.20
N ARG A 688 -6.81 95.24 -21.44
CA ARG A 688 -5.91 96.31 -22.04
C ARG A 688 -6.10 96.53 -23.48
N CYS A 689 -6.59 95.62 -24.28
CA CYS A 689 -6.94 95.85 -25.71
C CYS A 689 -8.09 96.84 -25.89
N GLU A 690 -9.07 96.83 -24.94
CA GLU A 690 -10.12 97.83 -24.94
C GLU A 690 -9.56 99.24 -24.62
N ASP A 691 -8.57 99.35 -23.73
CA ASP A 691 -7.88 100.63 -23.44
C ASP A 691 -6.99 101.13 -24.61
N TYR A 692 -6.36 100.20 -25.33
CA TYR A 692 -5.54 100.52 -26.49
C TYR A 692 -6.36 100.92 -27.77
N ALA A 693 -7.54 100.39 -27.94
CA ALA A 693 -8.43 100.68 -29.05
C ALA A 693 -9.01 102.15 -29.03
N ASN A 694 -9.00 102.70 -27.80
CA ASN A 694 -9.58 104.04 -27.55
C ASN A 694 -8.58 105.21 -27.46
N ARG A 695 -7.28 105.02 -27.72
CA ARG A 695 -6.26 106.08 -27.74
C ARG A 695 -5.83 106.50 -29.15
N PRO A 696 -5.73 107.82 -29.44
CA PRO A 696 -5.23 108.27 -30.74
C PRO A 696 -3.71 108.01 -30.89
N LEU A 697 -3.30 107.57 -32.00
CA LEU A 697 -1.95 107.29 -32.45
C LEU A 697 -1.01 108.54 -32.37
N THR A 698 -0.14 108.52 -31.34
CA THR A 698 1.12 109.33 -31.42
C THR A 698 2.31 108.42 -31.15
N PRO A 699 3.39 108.61 -31.93
CA PRO A 699 4.56 107.69 -31.76
C PRO A 699 5.45 108.27 -30.68
N VAL A 700 5.55 107.42 -29.58
CA VAL A 700 6.56 107.69 -28.55
C VAL A 700 7.30 106.39 -28.32
N GLY A 701 8.58 106.44 -28.61
CA GLY A 701 9.53 105.51 -28.12
C GLY A 701 9.72 105.72 -26.61
N GLU A 702 10.25 104.68 -25.95
CA GLU A 702 10.82 104.63 -24.61
C GLU A 702 9.83 104.78 -23.43
N ASP A 703 9.55 103.75 -22.87
CA ASP A 703 9.63 103.37 -21.40
C ASP A 703 8.73 102.19 -21.08
N LEU A 704 9.26 101.01 -21.26
CA LEU A 704 8.73 99.73 -20.67
C LEU A 704 9.84 99.00 -19.89
N SER A 705 10.49 99.80 -19.03
CA SER A 705 11.39 99.18 -18.06
C SER A 705 10.72 99.10 -16.67
N GLY A 706 9.72 98.29 -16.49
CA GLY A 706 9.06 98.21 -15.19
C GLY A 706 8.05 97.10 -14.96
N ALA A 707 8.14 96.00 -15.76
CA ALA A 707 7.33 94.84 -15.50
C ALA A 707 8.17 93.58 -15.75
N SER A 708 8.88 93.28 -14.73
CA SER A 708 9.74 92.12 -14.63
C SER A 708 9.00 90.78 -14.79
N ASP A 709 9.66 89.90 -15.47
CA ASP A 709 9.77 88.43 -15.23
C ASP A 709 8.69 87.48 -15.72
N SER A 710 7.57 87.86 -16.22
CA SER A 710 6.66 86.90 -16.81
C SER A 710 6.13 87.14 -18.23
N ALA A 711 6.51 88.30 -18.84
CA ALA A 711 6.05 88.63 -20.18
C ALA A 711 7.01 88.07 -21.33
N ASP A 712 8.17 87.58 -20.92
CA ASP A 712 9.27 87.20 -21.88
C ASP A 712 9.13 85.82 -22.52
N LYS A 713 7.99 85.16 -22.39
CA LYS A 713 7.76 83.82 -22.98
C LYS A 713 6.66 83.79 -24.07
N LEU A 714 5.94 84.81 -24.29
CA LEU A 714 4.90 84.82 -25.33
C LEU A 714 5.45 85.35 -26.65
N ASN A 715 5.27 84.55 -27.67
CA ASN A 715 5.68 84.98 -29.09
C ASN A 715 4.98 86.23 -29.44
N PRO A 716 5.71 87.32 -29.86
CA PRO A 716 5.16 88.59 -30.29
C PRO A 716 4.06 88.49 -31.35
N GLU A 717 4.23 87.53 -32.28
CA GLU A 717 3.26 87.21 -33.29
C GLU A 717 1.97 86.60 -32.74
N PHE A 718 2.05 85.84 -31.65
CA PHE A 718 0.89 85.34 -30.93
C PHE A 718 0.12 86.50 -30.25
N ILE A 719 0.79 87.47 -29.66
CA ILE A 719 0.18 88.65 -29.05
C ILE A 719 -0.58 89.44 -30.12
N ASP A 720 0.02 89.72 -31.23
CA ASP A 720 -0.62 90.47 -32.33
C ASP A 720 -1.87 89.76 -32.85
N ILE A 721 -1.80 88.48 -33.03
CA ILE A 721 -2.96 87.64 -33.41
C ILE A 721 -4.08 87.67 -32.35
N MET A 722 -3.73 87.57 -31.06
CA MET A 722 -4.73 87.61 -29.98
C MET A 722 -5.39 89.00 -29.87
N ILE A 723 -4.69 90.10 -30.01
CA ILE A 723 -5.23 91.42 -30.05
C ILE A 723 -6.29 91.58 -31.13
N LYS A 724 -6.17 90.92 -32.27
CA LYS A 724 -7.13 90.94 -33.38
C LYS A 724 -8.28 89.97 -33.20
N LEU A 725 -8.00 88.80 -32.67
CA LEU A 725 -8.97 87.67 -32.46
C LEU A 725 -9.96 87.89 -31.31
N ILE A 726 -9.51 88.42 -30.19
CA ILE A 726 -10.38 88.57 -29.01
C ILE A 726 -11.53 89.55 -29.28
N PRO A 727 -11.30 90.75 -29.77
CA PRO A 727 -12.42 91.67 -30.11
C PRO A 727 -13.34 91.08 -31.20
N PHE A 728 -12.76 90.43 -32.17
CA PHE A 728 -13.56 89.79 -33.22
C PHE A 728 -14.48 88.73 -32.70
N ILE A 729 -13.99 87.80 -31.85
CA ILE A 729 -14.80 86.77 -31.19
C ILE A 729 -15.93 87.39 -30.36
N ASN A 730 -15.62 88.45 -29.58
CA ASN A 730 -16.60 89.11 -28.70
C ASN A 730 -17.69 89.87 -29.53
N THR A 731 -17.36 90.49 -30.67
CA THR A 731 -18.30 91.31 -31.45
C THR A 731 -19.03 90.55 -32.52
N HIS A 732 -18.51 89.43 -33.00
CA HIS A 732 -19.05 88.64 -34.11
C HIS A 732 -20.38 88.01 -33.77
N ASN A 733 -21.40 88.14 -34.69
CA ASN A 733 -22.81 87.71 -34.33
C ASN A 733 -23.18 86.28 -34.75
N GLU A 734 -22.25 85.49 -35.33
CA GLU A 734 -22.53 84.12 -35.79
C GLU A 734 -22.32 83.17 -34.62
N ARG A 735 -23.21 82.13 -34.50
CA ARG A 735 -23.18 81.14 -33.45
C ARG A 735 -21.99 80.16 -33.52
N GLN A 736 -21.36 80.04 -34.59
CA GLN A 736 -20.14 79.28 -34.80
C GLN A 736 -19.15 80.01 -35.73
N LEU A 737 -18.03 80.36 -35.14
CA LEU A 737 -16.92 80.87 -35.95
C LEU A 737 -16.19 79.71 -36.61
N ASN A 738 -16.08 79.74 -37.89
CA ASN A 738 -15.30 78.77 -38.66
C ASN A 738 -13.82 79.16 -38.70
N MET A 739 -12.97 78.16 -38.96
CA MET A 739 -11.50 78.44 -39.04
C MET A 739 -11.09 79.49 -40.02
N ARG A 740 -11.82 79.64 -41.08
CA ARG A 740 -11.53 80.64 -42.12
C ARG A 740 -11.78 82.07 -41.61
N GLN A 741 -12.90 82.24 -40.93
CA GLN A 741 -13.25 83.54 -40.30
C GLN A 741 -12.25 83.94 -39.21
N LEU A 742 -11.80 82.98 -38.39
CA LEU A 742 -10.76 83.20 -37.39
C LEU A 742 -9.40 83.53 -38.02
N SER A 743 -9.08 82.88 -39.15
CA SER A 743 -7.87 83.08 -39.92
C SER A 743 -7.86 84.49 -40.56
N GLU A 744 -8.97 84.89 -41.22
CA GLU A 744 -9.17 86.20 -41.77
C GLU A 744 -9.08 87.36 -40.76
N ALA A 745 -9.67 87.13 -39.59
CA ALA A 745 -9.64 88.06 -38.44
C ALA A 745 -8.23 88.20 -37.86
N GLY A 746 -7.51 87.09 -37.71
CA GLY A 746 -6.16 87.04 -37.22
C GLY A 746 -5.11 87.52 -38.23
N GLY A 747 -5.51 87.71 -39.53
CA GLY A 747 -4.61 88.14 -40.58
C GLY A 747 -3.53 87.14 -40.94
N VAL A 748 -3.76 85.87 -40.78
CA VAL A 748 -2.82 84.74 -40.98
C VAL A 748 -3.55 83.57 -41.60
N ASP A 749 -2.85 82.71 -42.33
CA ASP A 749 -3.46 81.51 -42.90
C ASP A 749 -3.86 80.50 -41.78
N ILE A 750 -4.77 79.55 -42.09
CA ILE A 750 -5.38 78.63 -41.15
C ILE A 750 -4.36 77.74 -40.44
N VAL A 751 -3.33 77.28 -41.14
CA VAL A 751 -2.30 76.39 -40.61
C VAL A 751 -1.41 77.14 -39.62
N LYS A 752 -1.04 78.32 -39.95
CA LYS A 752 -0.24 79.24 -39.15
C LYS A 752 -1.02 79.66 -37.88
N LEU A 753 -2.31 80.04 -38.05
CA LEU A 753 -3.18 80.32 -36.92
C LEU A 753 -3.28 79.16 -35.95
N TYR A 754 -3.51 77.91 -36.46
CA TYR A 754 -3.58 76.75 -35.68
C TYR A 754 -2.27 76.44 -34.91
N GLY A 755 -1.11 76.51 -35.63
CA GLY A 755 0.20 76.30 -35.04
C GLY A 755 0.52 77.33 -33.96
N ILE A 756 0.28 78.58 -34.15
CA ILE A 756 0.55 79.67 -33.17
C ILE A 756 -0.39 79.60 -31.96
N VAL A 757 -1.69 79.40 -32.16
CA VAL A 757 -2.63 79.25 -31.00
C VAL A 757 -2.44 77.97 -30.23
N SER A 758 -2.27 76.81 -30.92
CA SER A 758 -2.05 75.53 -30.24
C SER A 758 -0.68 75.41 -29.57
N GLY A 759 0.35 75.99 -30.14
CA GLY A 759 1.71 76.01 -29.58
C GLY A 759 1.83 76.85 -28.34
N ASN A 760 1.04 77.97 -28.22
CA ASN A 760 1.09 78.82 -27.04
C ASN A 760 0.00 78.55 -26.02
N LEU A 761 -1.18 78.06 -26.40
CA LEU A 761 -2.34 77.83 -25.50
C LEU A 761 -2.69 76.35 -25.29
N TYR A 762 -2.06 75.47 -26.04
CA TYR A 762 -2.40 74.02 -26.05
C TYR A 762 -3.86 73.70 -26.37
N LYS A 763 -4.55 74.70 -26.98
CA LYS A 763 -5.95 74.66 -27.46
C LYS A 763 -6.01 75.04 -28.91
N ASN A 764 -6.90 74.44 -29.67
CA ASN A 764 -7.12 74.92 -31.03
C ASN A 764 -7.87 76.22 -31.08
N PRO A 765 -7.80 77.05 -32.18
CA PRO A 765 -8.47 78.31 -32.28
C PRO A 765 -9.98 78.36 -32.08
N ARG A 766 -10.67 77.16 -32.36
CA ARG A 766 -12.11 77.00 -32.10
C ARG A 766 -12.38 76.82 -30.61
N GLU A 767 -11.50 76.06 -29.95
CA GLU A 767 -11.58 75.87 -28.48
C GLU A 767 -11.30 77.19 -27.74
N LEU A 768 -10.38 78.00 -28.26
CA LEU A 768 -10.11 79.30 -27.70
C LEU A 768 -11.36 80.19 -27.79
N ALA A 769 -12.03 80.20 -28.92
CA ALA A 769 -13.30 80.99 -29.12
C ALA A 769 -14.37 80.48 -28.14
N ARG A 770 -14.47 79.18 -27.92
CA ARG A 770 -15.37 78.55 -26.96
C ARG A 770 -15.09 78.99 -25.50
N VAL A 771 -13.80 78.95 -25.10
CA VAL A 771 -13.34 79.40 -23.79
C VAL A 771 -13.64 80.85 -23.53
N ILE A 772 -13.41 81.73 -24.51
CA ILE A 772 -13.73 83.13 -24.36
C ILE A 772 -15.25 83.35 -24.16
N ASN A 773 -16.09 82.66 -24.93
CA ASN A 773 -17.55 82.72 -24.78
C ASN A 773 -17.98 82.16 -23.42
N LEU A 774 -17.31 81.08 -22.89
CA LEU A 774 -17.58 80.56 -21.48
C LEU A 774 -17.15 81.57 -20.43
N GLN A 775 -16.07 82.28 -20.60
CA GLN A 775 -15.65 83.39 -19.71
C GLN A 775 -16.66 84.52 -19.67
N LYS A 776 -17.16 84.96 -20.81
CA LYS A 776 -18.25 85.98 -20.95
C LYS A 776 -19.49 85.46 -20.25
N ALA A 777 -19.83 84.15 -20.39
CA ALA A 777 -20.95 83.54 -19.68
C ALA A 777 -20.75 83.52 -18.14
N ALA A 778 -19.55 83.25 -17.70
CA ALA A 778 -19.22 83.24 -16.22
C ALA A 778 -19.37 84.66 -15.65
N GLU A 779 -18.94 85.66 -16.40
CA GLU A 779 -19.13 87.06 -16.02
C GLU A 779 -20.59 87.46 -15.98
N LEU A 780 -21.39 87.08 -16.96
CA LEU A 780 -22.83 87.38 -17.03
C LEU A 780 -23.57 86.61 -15.88
N LEU A 781 -23.14 85.41 -15.55
CA LEU A 781 -23.68 84.61 -14.41
C LEU A 781 -23.45 85.34 -13.09
N SER A 782 -22.31 86.06 -12.93
CA SER A 782 -21.93 86.71 -11.69
C SER A 782 -22.43 88.12 -11.54
N THR A 783 -22.72 88.79 -12.71
CA THR A 783 -23.05 90.25 -12.80
C THR A 783 -24.48 90.52 -13.14
N THR A 784 -25.25 89.55 -13.65
CA THR A 784 -26.62 89.75 -14.16
C THR A 784 -27.59 88.67 -13.65
N ASP A 785 -28.89 89.01 -13.59
CA ASP A 785 -29.98 88.11 -13.33
C ASP A 785 -30.55 87.38 -14.56
N MET A 786 -29.85 87.39 -15.67
CA MET A 786 -30.29 86.74 -16.91
C MET A 786 -30.48 85.23 -16.71
N SER A 787 -31.49 84.65 -17.36
CA SER A 787 -31.70 83.20 -17.29
C SER A 787 -30.54 82.45 -17.92
N ILE A 788 -30.33 81.15 -17.52
CA ILE A 788 -29.28 80.30 -18.06
C ILE A 788 -29.45 80.21 -19.63
N GLU A 789 -30.66 80.11 -20.09
CA GLU A 789 -31.03 80.10 -21.49
C GLU A 789 -30.64 81.42 -22.21
N GLN A 790 -30.93 82.54 -21.56
CA GLN A 790 -30.56 83.86 -22.12
C GLN A 790 -29.03 84.03 -22.19
N ILE A 791 -28.32 83.64 -21.18
CA ILE A 791 -26.84 83.61 -21.12
C ILE A 791 -26.26 82.70 -22.17
N ALA A 792 -26.84 81.50 -22.37
CA ALA A 792 -26.40 80.56 -23.44
C ALA A 792 -26.54 81.19 -24.84
N MET A 793 -27.64 81.91 -25.01
CA MET A 793 -27.88 82.62 -26.32
C MET A 793 -26.97 83.82 -26.47
N GLU A 794 -26.79 84.66 -25.49
CA GLU A 794 -25.94 85.82 -25.49
C GLU A 794 -24.48 85.48 -25.73
N CYS A 795 -24.05 84.37 -25.15
CA CYS A 795 -22.70 83.80 -25.33
C CYS A 795 -22.60 82.85 -26.52
N LYS A 796 -23.57 82.83 -27.41
CA LYS A 796 -23.54 82.19 -28.71
C LYS A 796 -23.45 80.66 -28.71
N PHE A 797 -23.93 80.05 -27.65
CA PHE A 797 -24.04 78.61 -27.56
C PHE A 797 -25.24 78.04 -28.30
N TYR A 798 -25.11 76.89 -28.97
CA TYR A 798 -26.14 76.35 -29.84
C TYR A 798 -27.41 75.94 -29.12
N THR A 799 -27.28 75.35 -27.94
CA THR A 799 -28.38 74.97 -27.02
C THR A 799 -27.99 75.23 -25.55
N PRO A 800 -28.94 75.50 -24.69
CA PRO A 800 -28.67 75.63 -23.26
C PRO A 800 -28.01 74.35 -22.66
N ASN A 801 -28.41 73.17 -23.12
CA ASN A 801 -27.78 71.92 -22.66
C ASN A 801 -26.31 71.80 -23.11
N TYR A 802 -26.00 72.19 -24.30
CA TYR A 802 -24.63 72.26 -24.84
C TYR A 802 -23.77 73.27 -24.03
N PHE A 803 -24.35 74.41 -23.71
CA PHE A 803 -23.73 75.41 -22.83
C PHE A 803 -23.45 74.81 -21.42
N ILE A 804 -24.44 74.17 -20.74
CA ILE A 804 -24.32 73.61 -19.45
C ILE A 804 -23.20 72.56 -19.42
N GLY A 805 -23.16 71.62 -20.41
CA GLY A 805 -22.16 70.63 -20.54
C GLY A 805 -20.74 71.18 -20.73
N ASN A 806 -20.56 72.17 -21.61
CA ASN A 806 -19.28 72.84 -21.81
C ASN A 806 -18.85 73.67 -20.58
N PHE A 807 -19.78 74.33 -19.95
CA PHE A 807 -19.51 75.13 -18.75
C PHE A 807 -19.07 74.23 -17.61
N PHE A 808 -19.78 73.07 -17.38
CA PHE A 808 -19.39 72.09 -16.38
C PHE A 808 -18.00 71.44 -16.69
N HIS A 809 -17.75 71.20 -18.01
CA HIS A 809 -16.45 70.66 -18.39
C HIS A 809 -15.30 71.63 -18.05
N GLU A 810 -15.51 72.94 -18.28
CA GLU A 810 -14.49 73.94 -18.04
C GLU A 810 -14.35 74.38 -16.58
N TYR A 811 -15.46 74.64 -15.89
CA TYR A 811 -15.49 75.20 -14.53
C TYR A 811 -15.71 74.14 -13.47
N LYS A 812 -15.95 72.87 -13.84
CA LYS A 812 -16.23 71.67 -12.95
C LYS A 812 -17.47 71.89 -12.05
N MET A 813 -18.30 72.82 -12.37
CA MET A 813 -19.57 73.11 -11.71
C MET A 813 -20.62 73.59 -12.72
N THR A 814 -21.88 73.39 -12.41
CA THR A 814 -22.94 73.81 -13.32
C THR A 814 -23.05 75.35 -13.30
N PRO A 815 -23.61 75.99 -14.38
CA PRO A 815 -23.84 77.42 -14.36
C PRO A 815 -24.69 77.93 -13.18
N GLN A 816 -25.64 77.09 -12.72
CA GLN A 816 -26.47 77.43 -11.54
C GLN A 816 -25.66 77.40 -10.26
N GLU A 817 -24.79 76.44 -10.09
CA GLU A 817 -23.87 76.32 -8.95
C GLU A 817 -22.87 77.46 -8.92
N TYR A 818 -22.33 77.81 -10.09
CA TYR A 818 -21.40 78.93 -10.28
C TYR A 818 -22.08 80.29 -9.85
N ARG A 819 -23.31 80.59 -10.30
CA ARG A 819 -24.07 81.76 -9.91
C ARG A 819 -24.34 81.84 -8.40
N ARG A 820 -24.55 80.72 -7.75
CA ARG A 820 -24.76 80.70 -6.30
C ARG A 820 -23.51 80.97 -5.46
N GLN A 821 -22.34 80.72 -6.08
CA GLN A 821 -21.03 80.91 -5.42
C GLN A 821 -20.41 82.29 -5.73
N ALA A 822 -20.80 82.91 -6.87
CA ALA A 822 -20.41 84.25 -7.23
C ALA A 822 -21.29 85.32 -6.56
#